data_c868f7f5333b39a06bf206cf1c5f0e5f
#
_entry.id   c868f7f5333b39a06bf206cf1c5f0e5f
#
_cell.length_a   1.000
_cell.length_b   1.000
_cell.length_c   1.000
_cell.angle_alpha   90.00
_cell.angle_beta   90.00
_cell.angle_gamma   90.00
#
_symmetry.space_group_name_H-M   'P 1'
#
loop_
_entity.id
_entity.type
_entity.pdbx_description
1 polymer ?
#
loop_
_entity_poly.entity_id
_entity_poly.type
_entity_poly.pdbx_seq_one_letter_code
_entity_poly.pdbx_strand_id
1 'polypeptide(L)'
;MLVRGLAATRADLHEAAPRILKDCVQECTTMRTTEPSCPKLGPWKRCMSARFRIGDLTLDTGRRLLLCELKPVALGPLTYQLLLTLVEAAPNVVTHDELVRSVWGGRSVSPETISQRIKLLRDALADDPGHPRYVEGVRGQGYRLLPRVELMPNESPARHWPKWVMPIGAAICLAAAAAIGLWIMTSRTASVPERTSIAVLPFSDLSPERDQQYLADGLAEEIIDLLSKITTLRVIARTSSFSFRGKDADIARISKALGVTHILEGGVRKEGGRIRVTVRLVEASNGSRLWSESYDHPVGDVLGVETNVAKSVAAELRANLQNLADVPAKGVNAEAYDLYLRGQHELRMRGFGEAVRYLERAIDIDPGFIPAYYSLGGAYSEQIAEVRVPVAENRAKLRALLGRGLRFAPNDPGLTALSARLARYEGDNKLAEQRFATALQMDPSNRMVQRVYATFKLDQGYPEEALALTRRSRETDPLNSNVYIHVWSDYMDLGDAREALAAAERYREIVTPANPIADGLIAMTRWILLGDLAGSIEHGRRYAAPSEAQGEGTPDWLPLLYYDIGDLQTADSVMERGRLASRSEYEIVAVDAYRHLVHGEIEEARQLAVATLSAPKKIWGGDQGDVILVRLAVDALLARGEAHRAVNFLETLAPQYAQYKVRKDIDPADFSPAPVPVKSAWSSFAGLYFADYSRALRASGDDAGAAQMLDHLEAVLELRRDRGLFVEERHAAEVFALRGRTEAALDALEKAELDRTIYYRWHLVLEQNEIFAAFRNHPRFAALVERMQRDLNRQREQLESRTN
;
A
#
# COMPACT_ATOMS: atom_id res chain seq x y z
N MET A 1 14.64 35.54 -32.77
CA MET A 1 15.85 35.20 -32.00
C MET A 1 15.49 34.17 -30.96
N LEU A 2 15.46 32.88 -31.28
CA LEU A 2 15.37 31.76 -30.35
C LEU A 2 15.03 30.47 -31.14
N VAL A 3 15.94 30.14 -32.06
CA VAL A 3 16.00 28.77 -32.66
C VAL A 3 17.47 28.59 -33.05
N ARG A 4 18.25 28.06 -32.12
CA ARG A 4 19.58 27.44 -32.39
C ARG A 4 20.01 26.73 -31.10
N GLY A 5 19.97 25.39 -31.11
CA GLY A 5 20.58 24.63 -30.02
C GLY A 5 20.06 23.20 -29.90
N LEU A 6 20.02 22.46 -30.99
CA LEU A 6 19.87 20.98 -30.92
C LEU A 6 20.46 20.42 -32.22
N ALA A 7 21.79 20.30 -32.24
CA ALA A 7 22.48 19.43 -33.17
C ALA A 7 23.86 19.08 -32.57
N ALA A 8 23.87 18.20 -31.57
CA ALA A 8 25.06 17.45 -31.24
C ALA A 8 25.01 16.18 -32.11
N THR A 9 25.91 16.15 -33.06
CA THR A 9 25.99 15.10 -34.09
C THR A 9 26.65 13.83 -33.54
N ARG A 10 26.30 12.73 -34.16
CA ARG A 10 26.77 11.36 -33.95
C ARG A 10 28.29 11.15 -33.86
N ALA A 11 29.08 12.19 -34.04
CA ALA A 11 30.54 12.18 -33.95
C ALA A 11 31.08 12.29 -32.50
N ASP A 12 30.34 12.94 -31.58
CA ASP A 12 30.80 13.15 -30.20
C ASP A 12 30.67 11.92 -29.29
N LEU A 13 29.86 10.91 -29.68
CA LEU A 13 29.72 9.65 -28.97
C LEU A 13 30.81 8.61 -29.32
N HIS A 14 31.57 8.82 -30.38
CA HIS A 14 32.65 7.90 -30.82
C HIS A 14 34.01 8.19 -30.17
N GLU A 15 34.26 9.38 -29.64
CA GLU A 15 35.50 9.71 -28.94
C GLU A 15 35.49 9.52 -27.43
N ALA A 16 34.29 9.41 -26.79
CA ALA A 16 34.18 9.20 -25.34
C ALA A 16 34.30 7.72 -24.92
N ALA A 17 33.96 6.79 -25.79
CA ALA A 17 33.95 5.36 -25.48
C ALA A 17 35.33 4.75 -25.14
N PRO A 18 36.46 5.18 -25.77
CA PRO A 18 37.77 4.59 -25.45
C PRO A 18 38.35 5.06 -24.13
N ARG A 19 37.92 6.22 -23.58
CA ARG A 19 38.48 6.78 -22.31
C ARG A 19 37.84 6.10 -21.11
N ILE A 20 36.53 5.84 -21.13
CA ILE A 20 35.83 5.18 -20.04
C ILE A 20 36.27 3.72 -19.88
N LEU A 21 36.61 3.02 -20.98
CA LEU A 21 37.17 1.66 -20.92
C LEU A 21 38.61 1.59 -20.41
N LYS A 22 39.42 2.66 -20.58
CA LYS A 22 40.80 2.72 -20.08
C LYS A 22 40.86 2.92 -18.57
N ASP A 23 39.98 3.73 -18.01
CA ASP A 23 39.96 4.03 -16.58
C ASP A 23 39.43 2.81 -15.77
N CYS A 24 38.45 2.07 -16.28
CA CYS A 24 38.00 0.83 -15.63
C CYS A 24 39.03 -0.32 -15.66
N VAL A 25 39.92 -0.38 -16.66
CA VAL A 25 40.96 -1.41 -16.75
C VAL A 25 42.15 -1.07 -15.86
N GLN A 26 42.39 0.20 -15.59
CA GLN A 26 43.51 0.67 -14.77
C GLN A 26 43.21 0.52 -13.26
N GLU A 27 41.95 0.64 -12.82
CA GLU A 27 41.56 0.38 -11.44
C GLU A 27 41.54 -1.12 -11.08
N CYS A 28 41.31 -2.00 -12.05
CA CYS A 28 41.35 -3.44 -11.79
C CYS A 28 42.79 -4.03 -11.72
N THR A 29 43.83 -3.29 -12.17
CA THR A 29 45.21 -3.80 -12.22
C THR A 29 46.02 -3.40 -10.99
N THR A 30 45.56 -2.43 -10.19
CA THR A 30 46.29 -1.93 -9.00
C THR A 30 45.88 -2.58 -7.68
N MET A 31 44.96 -3.54 -7.67
CA MET A 31 44.57 -4.29 -6.46
C MET A 31 45.20 -5.70 -6.33
N ARG A 32 46.31 -5.94 -6.98
CA ARG A 32 47.06 -7.17 -6.76
C ARG A 32 48.43 -6.83 -6.14
N THR A 33 48.46 -6.55 -4.87
CA THR A 33 49.57 -6.81 -3.92
C THR A 33 49.36 -5.96 -2.67
N THR A 34 48.84 -6.57 -1.63
CA THR A 34 49.32 -6.48 -0.24
C THR A 34 48.30 -7.15 0.67
N GLU A 35 48.62 -8.32 1.14
CA GLU A 35 47.98 -8.87 2.34
C GLU A 35 48.42 -8.08 3.59
N PRO A 36 47.48 -7.93 4.55
CA PRO A 36 47.82 -8.35 5.89
C PRO A 36 46.76 -9.27 6.51
N SER A 37 47.26 -10.27 7.14
CA SER A 37 46.70 -11.29 8.01
C SER A 37 45.62 -10.78 8.98
N CYS A 38 44.40 -11.37 8.91
CA CYS A 38 43.44 -11.38 9.97
C CYS A 38 42.93 -12.82 10.18
N PRO A 39 42.95 -13.36 11.38
CA PRO A 39 42.61 -14.74 11.64
C PRO A 39 41.13 -14.95 11.89
N LYS A 40 40.60 -16.07 11.37
CA LYS A 40 39.32 -16.70 11.74
C LYS A 40 38.02 -16.10 11.21
N LEU A 41 37.87 -16.14 9.91
CA LEU A 41 36.53 -16.20 9.27
C LEU A 41 36.70 -17.11 8.05
N GLY A 42 35.87 -18.16 7.96
CA GLY A 42 35.95 -19.16 6.88
C GLY A 42 35.77 -18.52 5.47
N PRO A 43 36.24 -19.21 4.41
CA PRO A 43 36.47 -18.62 3.08
C PRO A 43 35.24 -18.10 2.31
N TRP A 44 34.06 -18.27 2.83
CA TRP A 44 32.79 -18.11 2.07
C TRP A 44 32.01 -16.81 2.28
N LYS A 45 32.42 -15.93 3.18
CA LYS A 45 31.67 -14.66 3.50
C LYS A 45 31.85 -13.50 2.51
N ARG A 46 32.45 -13.71 1.33
CA ARG A 46 32.76 -12.61 0.38
C ARG A 46 32.01 -12.62 -0.96
N CYS A 47 31.02 -13.47 -1.18
CA CYS A 47 30.26 -13.44 -2.43
C CYS A 47 28.81 -13.04 -2.17
N MET A 48 28.46 -11.77 -2.46
CA MET A 48 27.08 -11.28 -2.39
C MET A 48 26.12 -11.93 -3.42
N SER A 49 26.64 -12.79 -4.31
CA SER A 49 25.86 -13.58 -5.26
C SER A 49 26.67 -14.84 -5.62
N ALA A 50 26.29 -15.97 -5.04
CA ALA A 50 26.89 -17.28 -5.30
C ALA A 50 25.82 -18.28 -5.74
N ARG A 51 26.20 -19.24 -6.59
CA ARG A 51 25.39 -20.40 -6.94
C ARG A 51 26.01 -21.67 -6.37
N PHE A 52 25.19 -22.41 -5.64
CA PHE A 52 25.59 -23.68 -5.06
C PHE A 52 24.83 -24.82 -5.74
N ARG A 53 25.56 -25.88 -6.12
CA ARG A 53 24.95 -27.15 -6.51
C ARG A 53 24.93 -28.07 -5.30
N ILE A 54 23.80 -28.68 -5.01
CA ILE A 54 23.53 -29.52 -3.85
C ILE A 54 22.86 -30.81 -4.38
N GLY A 55 23.66 -31.75 -4.91
CA GLY A 55 23.10 -32.87 -5.66
C GLY A 55 22.39 -32.42 -6.93
N ASP A 56 21.06 -32.66 -7.02
CA ASP A 56 20.15 -32.21 -8.10
C ASP A 56 19.52 -30.83 -7.86
N LEU A 57 19.80 -30.21 -6.70
CA LEU A 57 19.35 -28.85 -6.39
C LEU A 57 20.38 -27.79 -6.80
N THR A 58 19.91 -26.62 -7.20
CA THR A 58 20.73 -25.43 -7.43
C THR A 58 20.20 -24.27 -6.59
N LEU A 59 21.01 -23.76 -5.67
CA LEU A 59 20.68 -22.60 -4.84
C LEU A 59 21.38 -21.36 -5.40
N ASP A 60 20.61 -20.37 -5.86
CA ASP A 60 21.11 -19.05 -6.28
C ASP A 60 20.85 -18.03 -5.16
N THR A 61 21.92 -17.64 -4.46
CA THR A 61 21.79 -16.73 -3.30
C THR A 61 21.52 -15.29 -3.71
N GLY A 62 21.95 -14.87 -4.90
CA GLY A 62 21.68 -13.54 -5.44
C GLY A 62 20.20 -13.32 -5.78
N ARG A 63 19.54 -14.38 -6.24
CA ARG A 63 18.10 -14.36 -6.60
C ARG A 63 17.20 -14.92 -5.50
N ARG A 64 17.76 -15.45 -4.43
CA ARG A 64 17.05 -16.21 -3.37
C ARG A 64 16.16 -17.32 -3.93
N LEU A 65 16.68 -18.05 -4.93
CA LEU A 65 15.95 -19.05 -5.68
C LEU A 65 16.57 -20.44 -5.48
N LEU A 66 15.74 -21.41 -5.13
CA LEU A 66 16.09 -22.82 -5.14
C LEU A 66 15.45 -23.49 -6.36
N LEU A 67 16.24 -24.25 -7.12
CA LEU A 67 15.77 -25.01 -8.29
C LEU A 67 16.04 -26.50 -8.05
N CYS A 68 15.06 -27.33 -8.38
CA CYS A 68 15.23 -28.78 -8.52
C CYS A 68 14.98 -29.14 -9.99
N GLU A 69 15.98 -29.68 -10.69
CA GLU A 69 15.87 -29.99 -12.14
C GLU A 69 15.33 -28.82 -12.96
N LEU A 70 15.80 -27.59 -12.69
CA LEU A 70 15.37 -26.33 -13.32
C LEU A 70 13.94 -25.87 -12.95
N LYS A 71 13.21 -26.56 -12.07
CA LYS A 71 11.92 -26.13 -11.56
C LYS A 71 12.09 -25.37 -10.25
N PRO A 72 11.44 -24.24 -10.06
CA PRO A 72 11.55 -23.50 -8.81
C PRO A 72 10.87 -24.24 -7.65
N VAL A 73 11.56 -24.35 -6.53
CA VAL A 73 11.05 -24.86 -5.26
C VAL A 73 10.75 -23.66 -4.36
N ALA A 74 9.49 -23.48 -3.99
CA ALA A 74 9.07 -22.39 -3.12
C ALA A 74 9.48 -22.66 -1.68
N LEU A 75 10.29 -21.79 -1.09
CA LEU A 75 10.68 -21.84 0.32
C LEU A 75 10.27 -20.54 1.01
N GLY A 76 9.63 -20.66 2.17
CA GLY A 76 9.39 -19.51 3.04
C GLY A 76 10.71 -18.92 3.58
N PRO A 77 10.75 -17.65 4.00
CA PRO A 77 11.99 -16.95 4.38
C PRO A 77 12.84 -17.67 5.41
N LEU A 78 12.25 -18.17 6.50
CA LEU A 78 12.97 -18.90 7.54
C LEU A 78 13.44 -20.29 7.07
N THR A 79 12.68 -20.97 6.22
CA THR A 79 13.06 -22.26 5.63
C THR A 79 14.21 -22.09 4.64
N TYR A 80 14.21 -20.98 3.88
CA TYR A 80 15.33 -20.60 3.02
C TYR A 80 16.59 -20.30 3.84
N GLN A 81 16.48 -19.54 4.92
CA GLN A 81 17.60 -19.22 5.81
C GLN A 81 18.16 -20.48 6.48
N LEU A 82 17.30 -21.42 6.87
CA LEU A 82 17.67 -22.71 7.38
C LEU A 82 18.48 -23.50 6.36
N LEU A 83 18.01 -23.59 5.12
CA LEU A 83 18.75 -24.27 4.04
C LEU A 83 20.11 -23.60 3.80
N LEU A 84 20.15 -22.29 3.74
CA LEU A 84 21.39 -21.52 3.53
C LEU A 84 22.41 -21.82 4.64
N THR A 85 21.98 -21.84 5.90
CA THR A 85 22.83 -22.16 7.05
C THR A 85 23.39 -23.57 6.95
N LEU A 86 22.62 -24.56 6.52
CA LEU A 86 23.06 -25.92 6.30
C LEU A 86 24.04 -26.02 5.12
N VAL A 87 23.82 -25.26 4.05
CA VAL A 87 24.72 -25.19 2.87
C VAL A 87 26.05 -24.58 3.24
N GLU A 88 26.06 -23.51 4.02
CA GLU A 88 27.29 -22.83 4.46
C GLU A 88 28.13 -23.69 5.43
N ALA A 89 27.49 -24.55 6.21
CA ALA A 89 28.18 -25.45 7.15
C ALA A 89 28.59 -26.79 6.54
N ALA A 90 28.02 -27.15 5.39
CA ALA A 90 28.26 -28.45 4.78
C ALA A 90 29.78 -28.73 4.57
N PRO A 91 30.26 -29.96 4.86
CA PRO A 91 29.52 -31.15 5.26
C PRO A 91 29.32 -31.33 6.78
N ASN A 92 29.61 -30.31 7.58
CA ASN A 92 29.60 -30.39 9.04
C ASN A 92 28.16 -30.39 9.59
N VAL A 93 28.01 -30.89 10.82
CA VAL A 93 26.73 -30.82 11.55
C VAL A 93 26.55 -29.41 12.10
N VAL A 94 25.37 -28.83 11.88
CA VAL A 94 24.97 -27.58 12.51
C VAL A 94 24.21 -27.93 13.78
N THR A 95 24.70 -27.45 14.91
CA THR A 95 24.08 -27.68 16.22
C THR A 95 22.77 -26.89 16.38
N HIS A 96 21.93 -27.30 17.34
CA HIS A 96 20.72 -26.57 17.65
C HIS A 96 20.98 -25.10 18.00
N ASP A 97 22.03 -24.83 18.79
CA ASP A 97 22.41 -23.47 19.17
C ASP A 97 22.89 -22.62 17.97
N GLU A 98 23.57 -23.25 17.02
CA GLU A 98 23.99 -22.57 15.78
C GLU A 98 22.82 -22.29 14.86
N LEU A 99 21.86 -23.23 14.77
CA LEU A 99 20.60 -22.99 14.05
C LEU A 99 19.82 -21.84 14.67
N VAL A 100 19.65 -21.82 15.99
CA VAL A 100 18.99 -20.75 16.71
C VAL A 100 19.66 -19.40 16.42
N ARG A 101 20.98 -19.33 16.47
CA ARG A 101 21.72 -18.10 16.18
C ARG A 101 21.60 -17.64 14.74
N SER A 102 21.68 -18.57 13.77
CA SER A 102 21.77 -18.23 12.34
C SER A 102 20.40 -18.04 11.69
N VAL A 103 19.38 -18.80 12.11
CA VAL A 103 18.03 -18.80 11.51
C VAL A 103 17.08 -17.90 12.27
N TRP A 104 17.15 -17.88 13.60
CA TRP A 104 16.27 -17.10 14.48
C TRP A 104 16.99 -15.95 15.18
N GLY A 105 18.19 -15.59 14.75
CA GLY A 105 18.93 -14.43 15.29
C GLY A 105 19.28 -14.56 16.78
N GLY A 106 19.47 -15.80 17.28
CA GLY A 106 19.80 -16.06 18.68
C GLY A 106 18.60 -16.09 19.63
N ARG A 107 17.38 -15.96 19.14
CA ARG A 107 16.17 -16.09 19.95
C ARG A 107 16.01 -17.51 20.45
N SER A 108 15.68 -17.67 21.72
CA SER A 108 15.38 -18.99 22.30
C SER A 108 14.13 -19.56 21.63
N VAL A 109 14.27 -20.65 20.93
CA VAL A 109 13.16 -21.40 20.33
C VAL A 109 13.16 -22.83 20.88
N SER A 110 11.98 -23.42 20.99
CA SER A 110 11.89 -24.79 21.48
C SER A 110 12.45 -25.77 20.44
N PRO A 111 12.98 -26.95 20.87
CA PRO A 111 13.42 -27.99 19.96
C PRO A 111 12.32 -28.45 18.99
N GLU A 112 11.06 -28.37 19.39
CA GLU A 112 9.90 -28.67 18.55
C GLU A 112 9.79 -27.70 17.40
N THR A 113 10.04 -26.39 17.62
CA THR A 113 10.02 -25.35 16.58
C THR A 113 11.10 -25.60 15.53
N ILE A 114 12.31 -25.99 15.96
CA ILE A 114 13.39 -26.37 15.03
C ILE A 114 12.98 -27.59 14.22
N SER A 115 12.47 -28.63 14.89
CA SER A 115 12.04 -29.87 14.25
C SER A 115 10.91 -29.64 13.23
N GLN A 116 9.95 -28.77 13.56
CA GLN A 116 8.87 -28.38 12.67
C GLN A 116 9.42 -27.64 11.43
N ARG A 117 10.42 -26.77 11.60
CA ARG A 117 11.02 -26.04 10.48
C ARG A 117 11.83 -26.96 9.57
N ILE A 118 12.55 -27.95 10.15
CA ILE A 118 13.23 -29.00 9.39
C ILE A 118 12.21 -29.86 8.62
N LYS A 119 11.06 -30.17 9.23
CA LYS A 119 9.97 -30.88 8.54
C LYS A 119 9.50 -30.10 7.32
N LEU A 120 9.22 -28.80 7.45
CA LEU A 120 8.81 -27.96 6.33
C LEU A 120 9.87 -27.88 5.22
N LEU A 121 11.16 -27.90 5.58
CA LEU A 121 12.23 -27.95 4.59
C LEU A 121 12.21 -29.29 3.85
N ARG A 122 12.07 -30.41 4.58
CA ARG A 122 11.98 -31.75 3.98
C ARG A 122 10.75 -31.90 3.09
N ASP A 123 9.61 -31.41 3.54
CA ASP A 123 8.35 -31.45 2.75
C ASP A 123 8.54 -30.69 1.42
N ALA A 124 9.18 -29.51 1.45
CA ALA A 124 9.48 -28.73 0.26
C ALA A 124 10.49 -29.40 -0.69
N LEU A 125 11.42 -30.19 -0.16
CA LEU A 125 12.42 -30.93 -0.92
C LEU A 125 11.98 -32.35 -1.30
N ALA A 126 10.79 -32.78 -0.91
CA ALA A 126 10.32 -34.18 -0.99
C ALA A 126 11.32 -35.16 -0.36
N ASP A 127 11.88 -34.83 0.82
CA ASP A 127 12.91 -35.54 1.54
C ASP A 127 12.30 -36.39 2.67
N ASP A 128 12.35 -37.73 2.54
CA ASP A 128 11.77 -38.65 3.51
C ASP A 128 12.64 -38.74 4.76
N PRO A 129 12.13 -38.47 5.96
CA PRO A 129 12.89 -38.65 7.21
C PRO A 129 13.43 -40.06 7.45
N GLY A 130 12.79 -41.08 6.92
CA GLY A 130 13.21 -42.49 7.03
C GLY A 130 14.35 -42.87 6.09
N HIS A 131 14.45 -42.14 4.95
CA HIS A 131 15.50 -42.34 3.94
C HIS A 131 15.94 -40.97 3.42
N PRO A 132 16.67 -40.16 4.24
CA PRO A 132 16.98 -38.78 3.93
C PRO A 132 17.94 -38.68 2.73
N ARG A 133 17.56 -37.85 1.75
CA ARG A 133 18.37 -37.55 0.57
C ARG A 133 19.15 -36.24 0.74
N TYR A 134 18.61 -35.28 1.46
CA TYR A 134 19.19 -33.94 1.61
C TYR A 134 19.52 -33.59 3.05
N VAL A 135 18.62 -33.74 4.00
CA VAL A 135 18.83 -33.30 5.39
C VAL A 135 18.81 -34.48 6.34
N GLU A 136 19.92 -34.72 7.00
CA GLU A 136 20.07 -35.76 8.04
C GLU A 136 20.04 -35.16 9.43
N GLY A 137 19.26 -35.75 10.33
CA GLY A 137 19.29 -35.46 11.77
C GLY A 137 20.34 -36.30 12.49
N VAL A 138 21.30 -35.66 13.13
CA VAL A 138 22.32 -36.33 13.93
C VAL A 138 21.91 -36.30 15.39
N ARG A 139 21.59 -37.49 15.93
CA ARG A 139 20.97 -37.62 17.26
C ARG A 139 21.80 -36.92 18.36
N GLY A 140 21.14 -35.96 19.04
CA GLY A 140 21.76 -35.20 20.14
C GLY A 140 22.76 -34.13 19.71
N GLN A 141 22.98 -33.89 18.42
CA GLN A 141 23.93 -32.93 17.91
C GLN A 141 23.29 -31.83 17.05
N GLY A 142 22.41 -32.20 16.11
CA GLY A 142 21.79 -31.21 15.21
C GLY A 142 21.43 -31.78 13.83
N TYR A 143 21.67 -31.02 12.78
CA TYR A 143 21.31 -31.39 11.41
C TYR A 143 22.46 -31.10 10.45
N ARG A 144 22.57 -31.87 9.35
CA ARG A 144 23.54 -31.65 8.29
C ARG A 144 22.97 -31.94 6.91
N LEU A 145 23.59 -31.35 5.88
CA LEU A 145 23.36 -31.73 4.49
C LEU A 145 24.13 -32.97 4.11
N LEU A 146 23.44 -33.92 3.46
CA LEU A 146 24.06 -35.15 2.94
C LEU A 146 24.73 -34.96 1.58
N PRO A 147 24.10 -34.23 0.59
CA PRO A 147 24.74 -34.03 -0.69
C PRO A 147 25.98 -33.12 -0.57
N ARG A 148 26.95 -33.36 -1.43
CA ARG A 148 28.11 -32.50 -1.56
C ARG A 148 27.69 -31.13 -2.07
N VAL A 149 28.14 -30.08 -1.42
CA VAL A 149 27.89 -28.68 -1.85
C VAL A 149 29.06 -28.23 -2.70
N GLU A 150 28.78 -27.88 -3.94
CA GLU A 150 29.80 -27.39 -4.90
C GLU A 150 29.47 -25.94 -5.29
N LEU A 151 30.45 -25.05 -5.15
CA LEU A 151 30.34 -23.68 -5.65
C LEU A 151 30.43 -23.70 -7.17
N MET A 152 29.41 -23.23 -7.85
CA MET A 152 29.44 -23.10 -9.29
C MET A 152 30.17 -21.81 -9.68
N PRO A 153 31.28 -21.89 -10.45
CA PRO A 153 31.95 -20.68 -10.90
C PRO A 153 31.05 -19.88 -11.80
N ASN A 154 31.11 -18.56 -11.68
CA ASN A 154 30.51 -17.65 -12.66
C ASN A 154 31.36 -17.73 -13.92
N GLU A 155 31.05 -18.63 -14.83
CA GLU A 155 31.77 -18.76 -16.08
C GLU A 155 31.44 -17.60 -17.01
N SER A 156 32.45 -16.74 -17.20
CA SER A 156 32.63 -16.05 -18.49
C SER A 156 33.65 -16.89 -19.26
N PRO A 157 33.33 -17.59 -20.33
CA PRO A 157 34.28 -18.41 -21.07
C PRO A 157 35.14 -17.50 -21.98
N ALA A 158 36.41 -17.28 -21.60
CA ALA A 158 37.43 -16.87 -22.55
C ALA A 158 37.89 -18.11 -23.34
N ARG A 159 37.24 -18.34 -24.48
CA ARG A 159 37.59 -19.44 -25.40
C ARG A 159 38.45 -18.91 -26.53
N HIS A 160 39.72 -19.31 -26.59
CA HIS A 160 40.62 -19.13 -27.77
C HIS A 160 40.10 -19.97 -28.93
N TRP A 161 39.58 -19.31 -29.97
CA TRP A 161 39.17 -19.94 -31.22
C TRP A 161 40.28 -19.87 -32.26
N PRO A 162 40.53 -20.95 -33.04
CA PRO A 162 41.47 -20.90 -34.16
C PRO A 162 40.95 -19.96 -35.25
N LYS A 163 41.87 -19.25 -35.93
CA LYS A 163 41.56 -18.16 -36.87
C LYS A 163 40.66 -18.47 -38.05
N TRP A 164 40.41 -19.74 -38.36
CA TRP A 164 39.54 -20.17 -39.48
C TRP A 164 38.07 -20.34 -39.08
N VAL A 165 37.73 -20.26 -37.80
CA VAL A 165 36.33 -20.39 -37.28
C VAL A 165 35.58 -19.06 -37.31
N MET A 166 36.29 -17.92 -37.46
CA MET A 166 35.64 -16.58 -37.48
C MET A 166 34.60 -16.38 -38.58
N PRO A 167 34.80 -16.77 -39.84
CA PRO A 167 33.78 -16.55 -40.90
C PRO A 167 32.56 -17.46 -40.75
N ILE A 168 32.72 -18.67 -40.18
CA ILE A 168 31.61 -19.59 -39.95
C ILE A 168 30.77 -19.11 -38.73
N GLY A 169 31.46 -18.63 -37.69
CA GLY A 169 30.79 -18.06 -36.51
C GLY A 169 29.99 -16.81 -36.85
N ALA A 170 30.52 -15.95 -37.71
CA ALA A 170 29.80 -14.74 -38.18
C ALA A 170 28.55 -15.10 -38.98
N ALA A 171 28.63 -16.11 -39.83
CA ALA A 171 27.50 -16.61 -40.62
C ALA A 171 26.40 -17.25 -39.74
N ILE A 172 26.81 -18.00 -38.69
CA ILE A 172 25.88 -18.58 -37.72
C ILE A 172 25.26 -17.49 -36.85
N CYS A 173 26.03 -16.49 -36.45
CA CYS A 173 25.49 -15.34 -35.66
C CYS A 173 24.53 -14.49 -36.50
N LEU A 174 24.79 -14.29 -37.80
CA LEU A 174 23.87 -13.60 -38.71
C LEU A 174 22.62 -14.42 -39.00
N ALA A 175 22.75 -15.73 -39.18
CA ALA A 175 21.61 -16.63 -39.30
C ALA A 175 20.78 -16.73 -38.02
N ALA A 176 21.42 -16.78 -36.86
CA ALA A 176 20.77 -16.74 -35.57
C ALA A 176 20.11 -15.37 -35.27
N ALA A 177 20.75 -14.26 -35.66
CA ALA A 177 20.16 -12.92 -35.55
C ALA A 177 18.99 -12.76 -36.52
N ALA A 178 19.05 -13.30 -37.72
CA ALA A 178 17.94 -13.34 -38.64
C ALA A 178 16.82 -14.26 -38.18
N ALA A 179 17.13 -15.42 -37.61
CA ALA A 179 16.16 -16.34 -37.01
C ALA A 179 15.51 -15.74 -35.74
N ILE A 180 16.31 -15.08 -34.88
CA ILE A 180 15.78 -14.33 -33.69
C ILE A 180 14.97 -13.12 -34.14
N GLY A 181 15.39 -12.39 -35.20
CA GLY A 181 14.62 -11.30 -35.79
C GLY A 181 13.30 -11.80 -36.39
N LEU A 182 13.33 -12.92 -37.12
CA LEU A 182 12.15 -13.57 -37.65
C LEU A 182 11.27 -14.15 -36.54
N TRP A 183 11.86 -14.74 -35.49
CA TRP A 183 11.16 -15.23 -34.31
C TRP A 183 10.54 -14.07 -33.52
N ILE A 184 11.24 -12.95 -33.33
CA ILE A 184 10.68 -11.73 -32.70
C ILE A 184 9.59 -11.13 -33.58
N MET A 185 9.74 -11.12 -34.89
CA MET A 185 8.67 -10.70 -35.82
C MET A 185 7.46 -11.65 -35.79
N THR A 186 7.68 -12.95 -35.73
CA THR A 186 6.60 -13.94 -35.65
C THR A 186 6.04 -14.09 -34.23
N SER A 187 6.84 -13.90 -33.21
CA SER A 187 6.40 -13.92 -31.80
C SER A 187 5.59 -12.66 -31.41
N ARG A 188 5.76 -11.56 -32.17
CA ARG A 188 4.86 -10.41 -32.02
C ARG A 188 3.43 -10.67 -32.52
N THR A 189 3.18 -11.80 -33.16
CA THR A 189 1.84 -12.23 -33.59
C THR A 189 1.27 -13.41 -32.78
N ALA A 190 2.03 -13.99 -31.84
CA ALA A 190 1.45 -14.84 -30.81
C ALA A 190 0.94 -13.94 -29.65
N SER A 191 -0.08 -13.14 -29.93
CA SER A 191 -0.89 -12.52 -28.89
C SER A 191 -1.43 -13.65 -28.01
N VAL A 192 -1.10 -13.64 -26.72
CA VAL A 192 -2.01 -14.17 -25.69
C VAL A 192 -3.41 -13.74 -26.13
N PRO A 193 -4.42 -14.60 -26.21
CA PRO A 193 -5.75 -14.19 -26.67
C PRO A 193 -6.12 -12.95 -25.86
N GLU A 194 -6.07 -11.82 -26.50
CA GLU A 194 -6.32 -10.53 -25.89
C GLU A 194 -7.77 -10.59 -25.47
N ARG A 195 -8.02 -10.66 -24.15
CA ARG A 195 -9.38 -10.70 -23.64
C ARG A 195 -10.11 -9.53 -24.28
N THR A 196 -11.20 -9.79 -24.96
CA THR A 196 -12.05 -8.75 -25.54
C THR A 196 -12.30 -7.69 -24.46
N SER A 197 -12.00 -6.44 -24.81
CA SER A 197 -12.05 -5.34 -23.82
C SER A 197 -12.76 -4.15 -24.42
N ILE A 198 -13.54 -3.46 -23.57
CA ILE A 198 -14.36 -2.34 -23.99
C ILE A 198 -14.29 -1.18 -23.01
N ALA A 199 -14.27 0.04 -23.53
CA ALA A 199 -14.51 1.27 -22.78
C ALA A 199 -15.82 1.91 -23.28
N VAL A 200 -16.71 2.24 -22.35
CA VAL A 200 -17.91 3.04 -22.64
C VAL A 200 -17.59 4.48 -22.31
N LEU A 201 -17.52 5.33 -23.32
CA LEU A 201 -17.25 6.76 -23.13
C LEU A 201 -18.46 7.49 -22.56
N PRO A 202 -18.27 8.66 -21.92
CA PRO A 202 -19.38 9.47 -21.48
C PRO A 202 -20.26 9.84 -22.66
N PHE A 203 -21.57 9.59 -22.53
CA PHE A 203 -22.51 9.96 -23.58
C PHE A 203 -22.70 11.47 -23.63
N SER A 204 -22.93 11.99 -24.82
CA SER A 204 -23.18 13.41 -25.03
C SER A 204 -24.66 13.75 -24.83
N ASP A 205 -24.95 14.83 -24.15
CA ASP A 205 -26.28 15.38 -24.13
C ASP A 205 -26.56 16.13 -25.43
N LEU A 206 -27.48 15.60 -26.24
CA LEU A 206 -27.89 16.11 -27.52
C LEU A 206 -29.30 16.78 -27.42
N SER A 207 -29.81 16.96 -26.19
CA SER A 207 -31.09 17.62 -25.93
C SER A 207 -31.01 19.10 -26.28
N PRO A 208 -32.11 19.72 -26.69
CA PRO A 208 -32.13 21.14 -27.07
C PRO A 208 -31.65 22.07 -25.93
N GLU A 209 -32.04 21.76 -24.69
CA GLU A 209 -31.76 22.57 -23.49
C GLU A 209 -30.41 22.21 -22.85
N ARG A 210 -29.78 21.10 -23.23
CA ARG A 210 -28.51 20.60 -22.71
C ARG A 210 -28.44 20.46 -21.19
N ASP A 211 -29.56 20.18 -20.57
CA ASP A 211 -29.71 20.01 -19.12
C ASP A 211 -29.79 18.54 -18.66
N GLN A 212 -29.63 17.60 -19.58
CA GLN A 212 -29.76 16.17 -19.34
C GLN A 212 -28.39 15.41 -19.26
N GLN A 213 -27.30 16.13 -18.99
CA GLN A 213 -25.98 15.49 -18.90
C GLN A 213 -25.92 14.42 -17.83
N TYR A 214 -26.61 14.61 -16.69
CA TYR A 214 -26.72 13.63 -15.63
C TYR A 214 -27.33 12.30 -16.10
N LEU A 215 -28.36 12.40 -17.00
CA LEU A 215 -29.01 11.23 -17.59
C LEU A 215 -28.10 10.51 -18.60
N ALA A 216 -27.39 11.26 -19.43
CA ALA A 216 -26.43 10.71 -20.39
C ALA A 216 -25.29 9.99 -19.67
N ASP A 217 -24.83 10.56 -18.55
CA ASP A 217 -23.79 9.96 -17.70
C ASP A 217 -24.27 8.70 -17.01
N GLY A 218 -25.45 8.76 -16.41
CA GLY A 218 -26.04 7.62 -15.72
C GLY A 218 -26.27 6.43 -16.66
N LEU A 219 -26.77 6.69 -17.86
CA LEU A 219 -26.99 5.66 -18.87
C LEU A 219 -25.67 4.96 -19.26
N ALA A 220 -24.61 5.74 -19.49
CA ALA A 220 -23.30 5.16 -19.79
C ALA A 220 -22.74 4.36 -18.61
N GLU A 221 -22.95 4.80 -17.38
CA GLU A 221 -22.53 4.12 -16.15
C GLU A 221 -23.26 2.78 -15.97
N GLU A 222 -24.59 2.77 -16.12
CA GLU A 222 -25.38 1.52 -16.02
C GLU A 222 -25.01 0.50 -17.12
N ILE A 223 -24.71 0.97 -18.34
CA ILE A 223 -24.18 0.10 -19.40
C ILE A 223 -22.83 -0.48 -19.00
N ILE A 224 -21.92 0.31 -18.40
CA ILE A 224 -20.65 -0.20 -17.86
C ILE A 224 -20.92 -1.30 -16.83
N ASP A 225 -21.85 -1.10 -15.92
CA ASP A 225 -22.15 -2.04 -14.85
C ASP A 225 -22.79 -3.34 -15.38
N LEU A 226 -23.71 -3.22 -16.34
CA LEU A 226 -24.30 -4.38 -17.02
C LEU A 226 -23.24 -5.20 -17.79
N LEU A 227 -22.40 -4.55 -18.58
CA LEU A 227 -21.33 -5.21 -19.34
C LEU A 227 -20.29 -5.83 -18.41
N SER A 228 -20.03 -5.24 -17.23
CA SER A 228 -19.07 -5.75 -16.23
C SER A 228 -19.48 -7.12 -15.65
N LYS A 229 -20.77 -7.48 -15.71
CA LYS A 229 -21.28 -8.80 -15.28
C LYS A 229 -20.86 -9.93 -16.25
N ILE A 230 -20.40 -9.58 -17.46
CA ILE A 230 -19.92 -10.54 -18.46
C ILE A 230 -18.46 -10.90 -18.16
N THR A 231 -18.23 -12.05 -17.57
CA THR A 231 -16.90 -12.48 -17.07
C THR A 231 -15.83 -12.63 -18.15
N THR A 232 -16.24 -12.84 -19.41
CA THR A 232 -15.34 -12.96 -20.57
C THR A 232 -14.92 -11.60 -21.15
N LEU A 233 -15.55 -10.51 -20.71
CA LEU A 233 -15.33 -9.16 -21.21
C LEU A 233 -14.60 -8.33 -20.14
N ARG A 234 -13.48 -7.69 -20.51
CA ARG A 234 -12.83 -6.70 -19.66
C ARG A 234 -13.45 -5.33 -19.94
N VAL A 235 -14.22 -4.83 -19.00
CA VAL A 235 -14.90 -3.53 -19.12
C VAL A 235 -14.14 -2.47 -18.32
N ILE A 236 -13.82 -1.35 -18.95
CA ILE A 236 -13.16 -0.23 -18.29
C ILE A 236 -14.17 0.51 -17.42
N ALA A 237 -13.72 0.81 -16.21
CA ALA A 237 -14.53 1.54 -15.24
C ALA A 237 -14.85 2.96 -15.71
N ARG A 238 -15.95 3.47 -15.19
CA ARG A 238 -16.43 4.83 -15.45
C ARG A 238 -15.34 5.89 -15.26
N THR A 239 -14.58 5.84 -14.15
CA THR A 239 -13.57 6.85 -13.81
C THR A 239 -12.54 7.01 -14.93
N SER A 240 -12.00 5.91 -15.43
CA SER A 240 -11.04 5.93 -16.54
C SER A 240 -11.70 6.31 -17.86
N SER A 241 -12.88 5.77 -18.18
CA SER A 241 -13.60 6.08 -19.41
C SER A 241 -13.98 7.55 -19.47
N PHE A 242 -14.48 8.11 -18.38
CA PHE A 242 -14.97 9.50 -18.31
C PHE A 242 -13.85 10.54 -18.18
N SER A 243 -12.61 10.12 -17.96
CA SER A 243 -11.45 11.03 -17.99
C SER A 243 -11.22 11.67 -19.37
N PHE A 244 -11.88 11.15 -20.41
CA PHE A 244 -11.84 11.69 -21.79
C PHE A 244 -12.98 12.64 -22.11
N ARG A 245 -13.83 12.97 -21.13
CA ARG A 245 -14.91 13.96 -21.34
C ARG A 245 -14.35 15.30 -21.81
N GLY A 246 -14.90 15.83 -22.90
CA GLY A 246 -14.54 17.14 -23.42
C GLY A 246 -13.09 17.25 -23.93
N LYS A 247 -12.38 16.16 -24.00
CA LYS A 247 -11.04 16.12 -24.59
C LYS A 247 -11.14 15.70 -26.04
N ASP A 248 -10.49 16.48 -26.90
CA ASP A 248 -10.33 16.17 -28.32
C ASP A 248 -9.28 15.04 -28.48
N ALA A 249 -9.68 13.85 -28.06
CA ALA A 249 -8.80 12.66 -28.12
C ALA A 249 -9.35 11.72 -29.18
N ASP A 250 -8.50 11.34 -30.13
CA ASP A 250 -8.85 10.32 -31.12
C ASP A 250 -9.00 8.93 -30.46
N ILE A 251 -9.71 8.05 -31.14
CA ILE A 251 -9.98 6.69 -30.67
C ILE A 251 -8.68 5.92 -30.37
N ALA A 252 -7.64 6.11 -31.19
CA ALA A 252 -6.36 5.43 -31.02
C ALA A 252 -5.68 5.87 -29.71
N ARG A 253 -5.72 7.16 -29.36
CA ARG A 253 -5.17 7.68 -28.11
C ARG A 253 -5.95 7.17 -26.90
N ILE A 254 -7.31 7.17 -26.97
CA ILE A 254 -8.17 6.65 -25.92
C ILE A 254 -7.88 5.15 -25.72
N SER A 255 -7.87 4.37 -26.79
CA SER A 255 -7.65 2.93 -26.72
C SER A 255 -6.29 2.56 -26.14
N LYS A 256 -5.24 3.29 -26.50
CA LYS A 256 -3.89 3.12 -25.95
C LYS A 256 -3.84 3.44 -24.46
N ALA A 257 -4.48 4.52 -24.04
CA ALA A 257 -4.49 4.93 -22.63
C ALA A 257 -5.28 3.97 -21.74
N LEU A 258 -6.39 3.42 -22.26
CA LEU A 258 -7.25 2.47 -21.55
C LEU A 258 -6.86 1.00 -21.79
N GLY A 259 -6.04 0.72 -22.78
CA GLY A 259 -5.64 -0.61 -23.20
C GLY A 259 -6.83 -1.45 -23.67
N VAL A 260 -7.75 -0.90 -24.48
CA VAL A 260 -8.97 -1.58 -24.93
C VAL A 260 -8.96 -1.87 -26.41
N THR A 261 -9.69 -2.93 -26.76
CA THR A 261 -9.89 -3.35 -28.17
C THR A 261 -11.13 -2.70 -28.81
N HIS A 262 -12.09 -2.27 -27.97
CA HIS A 262 -13.34 -1.68 -28.43
C HIS A 262 -13.71 -0.45 -27.62
N ILE A 263 -14.41 0.48 -28.26
CA ILE A 263 -14.94 1.69 -27.62
C ILE A 263 -16.43 1.80 -27.96
N LEU A 264 -17.27 2.00 -26.95
CA LEU A 264 -18.67 2.35 -27.09
C LEU A 264 -18.82 3.85 -26.84
N GLU A 265 -19.38 4.55 -27.80
CA GLU A 265 -19.72 5.97 -27.72
C GLU A 265 -21.20 6.20 -27.99
N GLY A 266 -21.76 7.29 -27.50
CA GLY A 266 -23.18 7.55 -27.70
C GLY A 266 -23.61 8.96 -27.33
N GLY A 267 -24.90 9.20 -27.56
CA GLY A 267 -25.56 10.44 -27.20
C GLY A 267 -27.01 10.22 -26.80
N VAL A 268 -27.51 11.09 -25.97
CA VAL A 268 -28.87 11.07 -25.43
C VAL A 268 -29.56 12.37 -25.82
N ARG A 269 -30.79 12.26 -26.36
CA ARG A 269 -31.65 13.37 -26.66
C ARG A 269 -32.99 13.14 -26.00
N LYS A 270 -33.39 14.03 -25.13
CA LYS A 270 -34.71 14.04 -24.49
C LYS A 270 -35.57 15.13 -25.14
N GLU A 271 -36.74 14.76 -25.59
CA GLU A 271 -37.69 15.66 -26.24
C GLU A 271 -39.12 15.13 -26.08
N GLY A 272 -40.05 15.95 -25.65
CA GLY A 272 -41.48 15.61 -25.60
C GLY A 272 -41.82 14.37 -24.76
N GLY A 273 -41.12 14.11 -23.66
CA GLY A 273 -41.35 12.93 -22.80
C GLY A 273 -40.75 11.61 -23.33
N ARG A 274 -40.01 11.68 -24.41
CA ARG A 274 -39.28 10.56 -25.00
C ARG A 274 -37.77 10.77 -24.89
N ILE A 275 -37.04 9.66 -24.86
CA ILE A 275 -35.58 9.62 -24.90
C ILE A 275 -35.15 8.87 -26.14
N ARG A 276 -34.30 9.50 -26.94
CA ARG A 276 -33.60 8.84 -28.03
C ARG A 276 -32.13 8.66 -27.64
N VAL A 277 -31.70 7.42 -27.60
CA VAL A 277 -30.29 7.04 -27.30
C VAL A 277 -29.68 6.49 -28.58
N THR A 278 -28.61 7.10 -29.05
CA THR A 278 -27.82 6.60 -30.19
C THR A 278 -26.48 6.10 -29.66
N VAL A 279 -26.13 4.87 -30.01
CA VAL A 279 -24.89 4.24 -29.62
C VAL A 279 -24.12 3.72 -30.83
N ARG A 280 -22.79 3.70 -30.70
CA ARG A 280 -21.88 3.22 -31.74
C ARG A 280 -20.76 2.40 -31.08
N LEU A 281 -20.50 1.20 -31.58
CA LEU A 281 -19.38 0.37 -31.22
C LEU A 281 -18.29 0.52 -32.28
N VAL A 282 -17.09 0.85 -31.85
CA VAL A 282 -15.94 1.13 -32.71
C VAL A 282 -14.81 0.19 -32.35
N GLU A 283 -14.16 -0.37 -33.34
CA GLU A 283 -12.91 -1.12 -33.17
C GLU A 283 -11.75 -0.14 -32.93
N ALA A 284 -11.03 -0.35 -31.83
CA ALA A 284 -10.01 0.60 -31.37
C ALA A 284 -8.75 0.62 -32.25
N SER A 285 -8.48 -0.47 -32.98
CA SER A 285 -7.27 -0.65 -33.78
C SER A 285 -7.23 0.25 -35.04
N ASN A 286 -8.39 0.49 -35.63
CA ASN A 286 -8.52 1.19 -36.92
C ASN A 286 -9.62 2.26 -36.93
N GLY A 287 -10.37 2.41 -35.84
CA GLY A 287 -11.47 3.36 -35.69
C GLY A 287 -12.71 2.97 -36.55
N SER A 288 -12.77 1.75 -37.05
CA SER A 288 -13.92 1.31 -37.85
C SER A 288 -15.15 1.09 -36.98
N ARG A 289 -16.30 1.50 -37.51
CA ARG A 289 -17.58 1.27 -36.83
C ARG A 289 -18.02 -0.17 -37.07
N LEU A 290 -18.11 -0.95 -36.00
CA LEU A 290 -18.60 -2.33 -36.02
C LEU A 290 -20.13 -2.37 -36.03
N TRP A 291 -20.72 -1.55 -35.16
CA TRP A 291 -22.18 -1.54 -34.99
C TRP A 291 -22.67 -0.14 -34.60
N SER A 292 -23.92 0.20 -34.93
CA SER A 292 -24.57 1.43 -34.51
C SER A 292 -26.08 1.26 -34.49
N GLU A 293 -26.73 1.70 -33.45
CA GLU A 293 -28.19 1.61 -33.29
C GLU A 293 -28.75 2.83 -32.51
N SER A 294 -30.04 3.09 -32.74
CA SER A 294 -30.77 4.14 -32.04
C SER A 294 -32.02 3.57 -31.40
N TYR A 295 -32.18 3.86 -30.11
CA TYR A 295 -33.31 3.44 -29.29
C TYR A 295 -34.19 4.65 -28.98
N ASP A 296 -35.49 4.52 -29.16
CA ASP A 296 -36.46 5.58 -28.91
C ASP A 296 -37.54 5.08 -27.95
N HIS A 297 -37.49 5.51 -26.70
CA HIS A 297 -38.33 5.01 -25.61
C HIS A 297 -38.97 6.15 -24.81
N PRO A 298 -40.10 5.92 -24.11
CA PRO A 298 -40.58 6.82 -23.08
C PRO A 298 -39.52 7.02 -21.98
N VAL A 299 -39.52 8.23 -21.36
CA VAL A 299 -38.56 8.56 -20.26
C VAL A 299 -38.62 7.52 -19.10
N GLY A 300 -39.78 6.88 -18.89
CA GLY A 300 -39.96 5.85 -17.85
C GLY A 300 -39.34 4.48 -18.16
N ASP A 301 -38.81 4.24 -19.38
CA ASP A 301 -38.27 2.93 -19.80
C ASP A 301 -36.76 2.99 -20.10
N VAL A 302 -36.02 3.77 -19.36
CA VAL A 302 -34.57 3.94 -19.57
C VAL A 302 -33.80 2.64 -19.31
N LEU A 303 -34.21 1.87 -18.29
CA LEU A 303 -33.62 0.56 -17.96
C LEU A 303 -33.79 -0.45 -19.11
N GLY A 304 -34.89 -0.40 -19.85
CA GLY A 304 -35.06 -1.23 -21.05
C GLY A 304 -34.00 -0.89 -22.13
N VAL A 305 -33.71 0.41 -22.30
CA VAL A 305 -32.66 0.85 -23.22
C VAL A 305 -31.29 0.36 -22.81
N GLU A 306 -30.91 0.51 -21.55
CA GLU A 306 -29.60 0.06 -21.00
C GLU A 306 -29.38 -1.44 -21.22
N THR A 307 -30.38 -2.23 -20.87
CA THR A 307 -30.37 -3.68 -21.05
C THR A 307 -30.25 -4.07 -22.53
N ASN A 308 -30.98 -3.41 -23.41
CA ASN A 308 -30.94 -3.69 -24.84
C ASN A 308 -29.57 -3.32 -25.43
N VAL A 309 -29.01 -2.17 -25.08
CA VAL A 309 -27.66 -1.76 -25.53
C VAL A 309 -26.63 -2.78 -25.04
N ALA A 310 -26.65 -3.17 -23.77
CA ALA A 310 -25.70 -4.14 -23.23
C ALA A 310 -25.79 -5.50 -23.94
N LYS A 311 -27.00 -5.98 -24.22
CA LYS A 311 -27.23 -7.23 -24.97
C LYS A 311 -26.72 -7.14 -26.40
N SER A 312 -27.00 -6.04 -27.11
CA SER A 312 -26.55 -5.85 -28.49
C SER A 312 -25.03 -5.76 -28.58
N VAL A 313 -24.38 -5.02 -27.67
CA VAL A 313 -22.91 -4.94 -27.58
C VAL A 313 -22.30 -6.29 -27.28
N ALA A 314 -22.85 -7.04 -26.32
CA ALA A 314 -22.35 -8.37 -25.97
C ALA A 314 -22.50 -9.37 -27.11
N ALA A 315 -23.60 -9.32 -27.87
CA ALA A 315 -23.82 -10.14 -29.07
C ALA A 315 -22.81 -9.81 -30.17
N GLU A 316 -22.56 -8.53 -30.42
CA GLU A 316 -21.59 -8.08 -31.43
C GLU A 316 -20.16 -8.52 -31.06
N LEU A 317 -19.81 -8.45 -29.78
CA LEU A 317 -18.52 -8.91 -29.25
C LEU A 317 -18.44 -10.43 -29.05
N ARG A 318 -19.47 -11.19 -29.42
CA ARG A 318 -19.58 -12.65 -29.22
C ARG A 318 -19.30 -13.07 -27.78
N ALA A 319 -19.65 -12.25 -26.83
CA ALA A 319 -19.45 -12.47 -25.41
C ALA A 319 -20.53 -13.43 -24.86
N ASN A 320 -20.22 -14.14 -23.78
CA ASN A 320 -21.17 -15.05 -23.14
C ASN A 320 -22.24 -14.25 -22.36
N LEU A 321 -23.51 -14.38 -22.78
CA LEU A 321 -24.65 -13.64 -22.24
C LEU A 321 -25.31 -14.28 -21.01
N GLN A 322 -24.82 -15.43 -20.51
CA GLN A 322 -25.49 -16.17 -19.44
C GLN A 322 -25.80 -15.33 -18.19
N ASN A 323 -24.92 -14.41 -17.84
CA ASN A 323 -25.10 -13.55 -16.67
C ASN A 323 -25.98 -12.31 -16.91
N LEU A 324 -26.35 -12.02 -18.17
CA LEU A 324 -27.25 -10.90 -18.53
C LEU A 324 -28.73 -11.31 -18.57
N ALA A 325 -29.01 -12.61 -18.59
CA ALA A 325 -30.38 -13.13 -18.67
C ALA A 325 -31.20 -12.87 -17.39
N ASP A 326 -30.53 -12.75 -16.24
CA ASP A 326 -31.14 -12.64 -14.93
C ASP A 326 -31.33 -11.19 -14.42
N VAL A 327 -31.12 -10.19 -15.26
CA VAL A 327 -31.44 -8.79 -14.90
C VAL A 327 -32.95 -8.62 -15.01
N PRO A 328 -33.71 -8.54 -13.89
CA PRO A 328 -35.15 -8.37 -13.97
C PRO A 328 -35.46 -7.04 -14.62
N ALA A 329 -36.16 -7.07 -15.73
CA ALA A 329 -36.81 -5.88 -16.31
C ALA A 329 -38.03 -5.48 -15.44
N LYS A 330 -37.87 -5.31 -14.13
CA LYS A 330 -38.88 -4.74 -13.26
C LYS A 330 -38.85 -3.24 -13.47
N GLY A 331 -39.92 -2.67 -14.00
CA GLY A 331 -40.03 -1.24 -14.24
C GLY A 331 -39.73 -0.50 -12.93
N VAL A 332 -38.58 0.16 -12.89
CA VAL A 332 -38.20 1.07 -11.81
C VAL A 332 -39.09 2.31 -11.95
N ASN A 333 -39.50 2.88 -10.83
CA ASN A 333 -40.20 4.13 -10.85
C ASN A 333 -39.32 5.23 -11.46
N ALA A 334 -39.79 5.89 -12.52
CA ALA A 334 -38.97 6.87 -13.27
C ALA A 334 -38.53 8.07 -12.41
N GLU A 335 -39.32 8.49 -11.44
CA GLU A 335 -38.97 9.57 -10.50
C GLU A 335 -37.88 9.09 -9.52
N ALA A 336 -37.99 7.85 -9.03
CA ALA A 336 -36.99 7.26 -8.16
C ALA A 336 -35.62 7.11 -8.89
N TYR A 337 -35.66 6.74 -10.17
CA TYR A 337 -34.46 6.63 -11.00
C TYR A 337 -33.81 8.01 -11.26
N ASP A 338 -34.59 9.04 -11.59
CA ASP A 338 -34.06 10.40 -11.77
C ASP A 338 -33.40 10.93 -10.49
N LEU A 339 -34.03 10.72 -9.34
CA LEU A 339 -33.47 11.09 -8.04
C LEU A 339 -32.17 10.32 -7.72
N TYR A 340 -32.14 9.05 -8.02
CA TYR A 340 -30.92 8.23 -7.89
C TYR A 340 -29.75 8.79 -8.71
N LEU A 341 -29.99 9.14 -9.99
CA LEU A 341 -28.98 9.71 -10.85
C LEU A 341 -28.46 11.06 -10.35
N ARG A 342 -29.35 11.91 -9.82
CA ARG A 342 -28.98 13.18 -9.15
C ARG A 342 -28.14 12.91 -7.89
N GLY A 343 -28.54 11.95 -7.07
CA GLY A 343 -27.78 11.52 -5.90
C GLY A 343 -26.38 11.03 -6.25
N GLN A 344 -26.25 10.24 -7.31
CA GLN A 344 -24.97 9.81 -7.86
C GLN A 344 -24.10 10.97 -8.36
N HIS A 345 -24.73 11.94 -9.03
CA HIS A 345 -24.03 13.15 -9.44
C HIS A 345 -23.45 13.91 -8.24
N GLU A 346 -24.26 14.15 -7.21
CA GLU A 346 -23.83 14.85 -5.98
C GLU A 346 -22.71 14.09 -5.23
N LEU A 347 -22.77 12.77 -5.15
CA LEU A 347 -21.69 11.97 -4.58
C LEU A 347 -20.35 12.24 -5.27
N ARG A 348 -20.37 12.35 -6.58
CA ARG A 348 -19.16 12.65 -7.37
C ARG A 348 -18.62 14.05 -7.11
N MET A 349 -19.54 15.02 -6.93
CA MET A 349 -19.18 16.40 -6.60
C MET A 349 -18.88 16.61 -5.12
N ARG A 350 -18.87 15.51 -4.32
CA ARG A 350 -18.67 15.51 -2.86
C ARG A 350 -19.77 16.30 -2.09
N GLY A 351 -20.92 16.48 -2.72
CA GLY A 351 -22.12 17.06 -2.12
C GLY A 351 -22.89 16.02 -1.28
N PHE A 352 -22.24 15.43 -0.26
CA PHE A 352 -22.79 14.28 0.48
C PHE A 352 -24.17 14.57 1.13
N GLY A 353 -24.42 15.80 1.58
CA GLY A 353 -25.71 16.16 2.16
C GLY A 353 -26.85 16.09 1.15
N GLU A 354 -26.66 16.67 -0.03
CA GLU A 354 -27.63 16.63 -1.12
C GLU A 354 -27.80 15.19 -1.65
N ALA A 355 -26.70 14.48 -1.82
CA ALA A 355 -26.72 13.08 -2.24
C ALA A 355 -27.61 12.22 -1.32
N VAL A 356 -27.45 12.36 -0.01
CA VAL A 356 -28.26 11.64 0.98
C VAL A 356 -29.74 11.96 0.78
N ARG A 357 -30.13 13.24 0.64
CA ARG A 357 -31.53 13.65 0.44
C ARG A 357 -32.13 13.05 -0.83
N TYR A 358 -31.41 13.08 -1.96
CA TYR A 358 -31.90 12.51 -3.21
C TYR A 358 -32.06 10.98 -3.12
N LEU A 359 -31.09 10.30 -2.53
CA LEU A 359 -31.09 8.84 -2.43
C LEU A 359 -32.14 8.32 -1.43
N GLU A 360 -32.34 8.99 -0.28
CA GLU A 360 -33.41 8.66 0.66
C GLU A 360 -34.77 8.79 -0.02
N ARG A 361 -35.01 9.89 -0.76
CA ARG A 361 -36.24 10.07 -1.47
C ARG A 361 -36.47 9.07 -2.60
N ALA A 362 -35.40 8.66 -3.32
CA ALA A 362 -35.47 7.59 -4.31
C ALA A 362 -35.96 6.27 -3.69
N ILE A 363 -35.40 5.91 -2.53
CA ILE A 363 -35.79 4.71 -1.77
C ILE A 363 -37.22 4.81 -1.22
N ASP A 364 -37.68 6.00 -0.84
CA ASP A 364 -39.02 6.16 -0.33
C ASP A 364 -40.08 6.04 -1.43
N ILE A 365 -39.76 6.47 -2.66
CA ILE A 365 -40.62 6.33 -3.83
C ILE A 365 -40.64 4.90 -4.35
N ASP A 366 -39.48 4.27 -4.43
CA ASP A 366 -39.30 2.86 -4.85
C ASP A 366 -38.42 2.08 -3.87
N PRO A 367 -39.03 1.50 -2.82
CA PRO A 367 -38.28 0.74 -1.81
C PRO A 367 -37.58 -0.52 -2.32
N GLY A 368 -37.93 -0.97 -3.55
CA GLY A 368 -37.28 -2.11 -4.21
C GLY A 368 -36.08 -1.73 -5.07
N PHE A 369 -35.79 -0.44 -5.19
CA PHE A 369 -34.68 0.05 -6.04
C PHE A 369 -33.32 -0.07 -5.33
N ILE A 370 -32.73 -1.26 -5.39
CA ILE A 370 -31.50 -1.65 -4.65
C ILE A 370 -30.29 -0.76 -4.94
N PRO A 371 -30.02 -0.28 -6.17
CA PRO A 371 -28.90 0.63 -6.44
C PRO A 371 -28.87 1.89 -5.55
N ALA A 372 -30.03 2.43 -5.20
CA ALA A 372 -30.09 3.58 -4.30
C ALA A 372 -29.60 3.26 -2.87
N TYR A 373 -29.79 2.03 -2.39
CA TYR A 373 -29.26 1.59 -1.09
C TYR A 373 -27.73 1.53 -1.06
N TYR A 374 -27.08 1.08 -2.16
CA TYR A 374 -25.62 1.07 -2.21
C TYR A 374 -25.04 2.46 -2.13
N SER A 375 -25.63 3.34 -2.92
CA SER A 375 -25.18 4.73 -3.02
C SER A 375 -25.36 5.47 -1.70
N LEU A 376 -26.51 5.27 -1.04
CA LEU A 376 -26.78 5.86 0.26
C LEU A 376 -25.87 5.28 1.35
N GLY A 377 -25.65 3.96 1.36
CA GLY A 377 -24.72 3.31 2.29
C GLY A 377 -23.28 3.76 2.07
N GLY A 378 -22.89 4.02 0.83
CA GLY A 378 -21.63 4.65 0.46
C GLY A 378 -21.51 6.06 1.01
N ALA A 379 -22.53 6.91 0.84
CA ALA A 379 -22.59 8.27 1.37
C ALA A 379 -22.44 8.32 2.89
N TYR A 380 -23.15 7.47 3.62
CA TYR A 380 -22.99 7.38 5.08
C TYR A 380 -21.57 6.97 5.50
N SER A 381 -20.95 6.08 4.75
CA SER A 381 -19.59 5.64 5.03
C SER A 381 -18.54 6.72 4.74
N GLU A 382 -18.72 7.51 3.69
CA GLU A 382 -17.84 8.64 3.39
C GLU A 382 -18.01 9.77 4.43
N GLN A 383 -19.22 10.00 4.93
CA GLN A 383 -19.44 10.95 6.03
C GLN A 383 -18.74 10.52 7.32
N ILE A 384 -18.67 9.21 7.62
CA ILE A 384 -17.85 8.70 8.71
C ILE A 384 -16.37 9.00 8.45
N ALA A 385 -15.90 8.71 7.24
CA ALA A 385 -14.50 8.90 6.87
C ALA A 385 -14.04 10.37 6.91
N GLU A 386 -14.98 11.31 6.66
CA GLU A 386 -14.71 12.75 6.72
C GLU A 386 -14.96 13.38 8.09
N VAL A 387 -15.31 12.58 9.10
CA VAL A 387 -15.61 13.03 10.49
C VAL A 387 -16.70 14.13 10.54
N ARG A 388 -17.59 14.17 9.56
CA ARG A 388 -18.65 15.18 9.47
C ARG A 388 -19.87 14.87 10.34
N VAL A 389 -20.05 13.59 10.69
CA VAL A 389 -21.18 13.11 11.49
C VAL A 389 -20.63 12.09 12.52
N PRO A 390 -21.19 12.05 13.75
CA PRO A 390 -20.78 11.07 14.75
C PRO A 390 -20.89 9.64 14.24
N VAL A 391 -19.85 8.85 14.43
CA VAL A 391 -19.76 7.44 13.96
C VAL A 391 -20.95 6.61 14.43
N ALA A 392 -21.42 6.81 15.67
CA ALA A 392 -22.56 6.09 16.23
C ALA A 392 -23.87 6.38 15.48
N GLU A 393 -24.09 7.63 15.07
CA GLU A 393 -25.28 8.03 14.31
C GLU A 393 -25.30 7.38 12.93
N ASN A 394 -24.19 7.47 12.20
CA ASN A 394 -24.12 6.88 10.85
C ASN A 394 -24.15 5.34 10.88
N ARG A 395 -23.62 4.70 11.92
CA ARG A 395 -23.81 3.26 12.12
C ARG A 395 -25.28 2.89 12.30
N ALA A 396 -26.03 3.68 13.07
CA ALA A 396 -27.47 3.46 13.23
C ALA A 396 -28.23 3.63 11.92
N LYS A 397 -27.91 4.67 11.14
CA LYS A 397 -28.50 4.90 9.80
C LYS A 397 -28.17 3.75 8.84
N LEU A 398 -26.91 3.30 8.80
CA LEU A 398 -26.50 2.19 7.94
C LEU A 398 -27.19 0.88 8.34
N ARG A 399 -27.35 0.61 9.63
CA ARG A 399 -28.10 -0.57 10.13
C ARG A 399 -29.57 -0.54 9.71
N ALA A 400 -30.23 0.62 9.85
CA ALA A 400 -31.62 0.81 9.43
C ALA A 400 -31.77 0.64 7.91
N LEU A 401 -30.88 1.22 7.13
CA LEU A 401 -30.82 1.09 5.68
C LEU A 401 -30.70 -0.37 5.23
N LEU A 402 -29.76 -1.11 5.80
CA LEU A 402 -29.56 -2.55 5.52
C LEU A 402 -30.79 -3.36 5.90
N GLY A 403 -31.42 -3.05 7.06
CA GLY A 403 -32.66 -3.72 7.47
C GLY A 403 -33.82 -3.49 6.50
N ARG A 404 -33.85 -2.35 5.79
CA ARG A 404 -34.83 -2.11 4.70
C ARG A 404 -34.43 -2.88 3.42
N GLY A 405 -33.18 -2.69 2.95
CA GLY A 405 -32.72 -3.24 1.66
C GLY A 405 -32.73 -4.78 1.60
N LEU A 406 -32.25 -5.45 2.66
CA LEU A 406 -32.17 -6.92 2.72
C LEU A 406 -33.56 -7.60 2.71
N ARG A 407 -34.66 -6.90 3.00
CA ARG A 407 -36.02 -7.44 2.82
C ARG A 407 -36.38 -7.59 1.35
N PHE A 408 -35.85 -6.75 0.48
CA PHE A 408 -36.13 -6.78 -0.96
C PHE A 408 -35.13 -7.63 -1.72
N ALA A 409 -33.86 -7.65 -1.28
CA ALA A 409 -32.77 -8.37 -1.92
C ALA A 409 -31.84 -9.02 -0.89
N PRO A 410 -32.25 -10.14 -0.27
CA PRO A 410 -31.50 -10.79 0.82
C PRO A 410 -30.13 -11.36 0.36
N ASN A 411 -29.99 -11.68 -0.92
CA ASN A 411 -28.78 -12.26 -1.52
C ASN A 411 -28.07 -11.28 -2.47
N ASP A 412 -28.15 -10.01 -2.19
CA ASP A 412 -27.47 -9.02 -3.04
C ASP A 412 -26.01 -8.81 -2.60
N PRO A 413 -25.03 -8.89 -3.53
CA PRO A 413 -23.60 -8.76 -3.19
C PRO A 413 -23.24 -7.40 -2.62
N GLY A 414 -23.86 -6.32 -3.11
CA GLY A 414 -23.56 -4.96 -2.64
C GLY A 414 -24.09 -4.71 -1.22
N LEU A 415 -25.33 -5.15 -0.92
CA LEU A 415 -25.88 -5.09 0.44
C LEU A 415 -25.10 -5.99 1.41
N THR A 416 -24.64 -7.16 0.93
CA THR A 416 -23.76 -8.03 1.71
C THR A 416 -22.43 -7.32 2.04
N ALA A 417 -21.83 -6.62 1.08
CA ALA A 417 -20.61 -5.85 1.31
C ALA A 417 -20.85 -4.63 2.24
N LEU A 418 -22.00 -3.95 2.13
CA LEU A 418 -22.36 -2.91 3.09
C LEU A 418 -22.55 -3.47 4.50
N SER A 419 -23.13 -4.68 4.64
CA SER A 419 -23.25 -5.33 5.95
C SER A 419 -21.90 -5.77 6.52
N ALA A 420 -20.93 -6.12 5.66
CA ALA A 420 -19.55 -6.35 6.09
C ALA A 420 -18.89 -5.06 6.63
N ARG A 421 -19.09 -3.92 5.95
CA ARG A 421 -18.62 -2.62 6.45
C ARG A 421 -19.24 -2.25 7.79
N LEU A 422 -20.53 -2.51 7.98
CA LEU A 422 -21.19 -2.30 9.27
C LEU A 422 -20.56 -3.17 10.35
N ALA A 423 -20.36 -4.49 10.11
CA ALA A 423 -19.71 -5.39 11.05
C ALA A 423 -18.30 -4.90 11.44
N ARG A 424 -17.52 -4.39 10.45
CA ARG A 424 -16.21 -3.76 10.71
C ARG A 424 -16.36 -2.54 11.62
N TYR A 425 -17.32 -1.65 11.39
CA TYR A 425 -17.57 -0.49 12.24
C TYR A 425 -18.07 -0.86 13.63
N GLU A 426 -18.59 -2.07 13.82
CA GLU A 426 -19.01 -2.64 15.09
C GLU A 426 -17.89 -3.41 15.80
N GLY A 427 -16.73 -3.58 15.15
CA GLY A 427 -15.58 -4.30 15.69
C GLY A 427 -15.61 -5.81 15.47
N ASP A 428 -16.61 -6.34 14.77
CA ASP A 428 -16.70 -7.77 14.44
C ASP A 428 -15.97 -8.05 13.10
N ASN A 429 -14.65 -8.10 13.18
CA ASN A 429 -13.78 -8.33 12.03
C ASN A 429 -14.00 -9.71 11.41
N LYS A 430 -14.33 -10.72 12.22
CA LYS A 430 -14.59 -12.07 11.73
C LYS A 430 -15.86 -12.13 10.86
N LEU A 431 -16.92 -11.50 11.30
CA LEU A 431 -18.15 -11.37 10.54
C LEU A 431 -17.96 -10.50 9.29
N ALA A 432 -17.18 -9.44 9.40
CA ALA A 432 -16.84 -8.58 8.25
C ALA A 432 -16.11 -9.37 7.17
N GLU A 433 -15.08 -10.14 7.53
CA GLU A 433 -14.34 -11.03 6.62
C GLU A 433 -15.26 -12.01 5.90
N GLN A 434 -16.10 -12.74 6.64
CA GLN A 434 -17.03 -13.70 6.07
C GLN A 434 -17.96 -13.05 5.04
N ARG A 435 -18.50 -11.88 5.36
CA ARG A 435 -19.45 -11.17 4.49
C ARG A 435 -18.77 -10.58 3.26
N PHE A 436 -17.55 -10.04 3.39
CA PHE A 436 -16.78 -9.57 2.24
C PHE A 436 -16.43 -10.72 1.29
N ALA A 437 -15.95 -11.83 1.81
CA ALA A 437 -15.66 -13.02 1.02
C ALA A 437 -16.92 -13.55 0.30
N THR A 438 -18.06 -13.60 1.01
CA THR A 438 -19.34 -14.00 0.42
C THR A 438 -19.78 -13.04 -0.69
N ALA A 439 -19.70 -11.74 -0.48
CA ALA A 439 -20.05 -10.73 -1.49
C ALA A 439 -19.17 -10.87 -2.75
N LEU A 440 -17.86 -11.09 -2.58
CA LEU A 440 -16.93 -11.30 -3.68
C LEU A 440 -17.17 -12.63 -4.42
N GLN A 441 -17.63 -13.68 -3.73
CA GLN A 441 -18.01 -14.95 -4.35
C GLN A 441 -19.29 -14.78 -5.18
N MET A 442 -20.27 -14.01 -4.70
CA MET A 442 -21.52 -13.72 -5.43
C MET A 442 -21.26 -12.94 -6.71
N ASP A 443 -20.39 -11.94 -6.66
CA ASP A 443 -19.99 -11.14 -7.81
C ASP A 443 -18.49 -10.83 -7.79
N PRO A 444 -17.66 -11.71 -8.39
CA PRO A 444 -16.21 -11.52 -8.45
C PRO A 444 -15.76 -10.29 -9.24
N SER A 445 -16.64 -9.73 -10.08
CA SER A 445 -16.35 -8.54 -10.89
C SER A 445 -16.72 -7.23 -10.20
N ASN A 446 -17.38 -7.28 -9.05
CA ASN A 446 -17.87 -6.12 -8.35
C ASN A 446 -16.73 -5.25 -7.79
N ARG A 447 -16.46 -4.16 -8.49
CA ARG A 447 -15.36 -3.23 -8.18
C ARG A 447 -15.51 -2.59 -6.79
N MET A 448 -16.73 -2.28 -6.39
CA MET A 448 -16.98 -1.70 -5.06
C MET A 448 -16.62 -2.72 -3.97
N VAL A 449 -17.05 -3.98 -4.11
CA VAL A 449 -16.71 -5.06 -3.19
C VAL A 449 -15.20 -5.28 -3.15
N GLN A 450 -14.53 -5.39 -4.31
CA GLN A 450 -13.07 -5.54 -4.39
C GLN A 450 -12.34 -4.42 -3.64
N ARG A 451 -12.72 -3.16 -3.87
CA ARG A 451 -12.09 -1.99 -3.25
C ARG A 451 -12.27 -1.96 -1.73
N VAL A 452 -13.49 -2.15 -1.24
CA VAL A 452 -13.74 -2.08 0.21
C VAL A 452 -13.15 -3.28 0.95
N TYR A 453 -13.10 -4.43 0.29
CA TYR A 453 -12.48 -5.63 0.84
C TYR A 453 -10.95 -5.51 0.84
N ALA A 454 -10.33 -4.92 -0.20
CA ALA A 454 -8.91 -4.61 -0.20
C ALA A 454 -8.52 -3.71 0.98
N THR A 455 -9.28 -2.62 1.20
CA THR A 455 -9.07 -1.75 2.36
C THR A 455 -9.19 -2.52 3.69
N PHE A 456 -10.19 -3.39 3.81
CA PHE A 456 -10.35 -4.23 5.00
C PHE A 456 -9.16 -5.18 5.18
N LYS A 457 -8.71 -5.84 4.11
CA LYS A 457 -7.53 -6.73 4.16
C LYS A 457 -6.26 -6.01 4.60
N LEU A 458 -6.06 -4.81 4.08
CA LEU A 458 -4.93 -3.97 4.50
C LEU A 458 -5.00 -3.64 5.99
N ASP A 459 -6.16 -3.20 6.48
CA ASP A 459 -6.38 -2.91 7.90
C ASP A 459 -6.14 -4.12 8.80
N GLN A 460 -6.44 -5.33 8.31
CA GLN A 460 -6.20 -6.58 9.03
C GLN A 460 -4.76 -7.09 8.87
N GLY A 461 -3.87 -6.35 8.20
CA GLY A 461 -2.48 -6.72 8.00
C GLY A 461 -2.27 -7.84 6.97
N TYR A 462 -3.09 -7.88 5.91
CA TYR A 462 -2.96 -8.77 4.76
C TYR A 462 -2.70 -7.99 3.45
N PRO A 463 -1.57 -7.26 3.34
CA PRO A 463 -1.32 -6.37 2.21
C PRO A 463 -1.13 -7.11 0.89
N GLU A 464 -0.64 -8.35 0.89
CA GLU A 464 -0.54 -9.14 -0.35
C GLU A 464 -1.92 -9.47 -0.92
N GLU A 465 -2.89 -9.80 -0.06
CA GLU A 465 -4.28 -10.03 -0.47
C GLU A 465 -4.95 -8.73 -0.90
N ALA A 466 -4.69 -7.63 -0.18
CA ALA A 466 -5.13 -6.29 -0.55
C ALA A 466 -4.60 -5.91 -1.94
N LEU A 467 -3.29 -6.08 -2.18
CA LEU A 467 -2.66 -5.85 -3.49
C LEU A 467 -3.26 -6.71 -4.60
N ALA A 468 -3.60 -7.98 -4.31
CA ALA A 468 -4.23 -8.84 -5.31
C ALA A 468 -5.60 -8.30 -5.76
N LEU A 469 -6.39 -7.79 -4.82
CA LEU A 469 -7.67 -7.13 -5.10
C LEU A 469 -7.46 -5.79 -5.81
N THR A 470 -6.50 -4.99 -5.38
CA THR A 470 -6.17 -3.68 -5.96
C THR A 470 -5.60 -3.82 -7.38
N ARG A 471 -4.81 -4.87 -7.68
CA ARG A 471 -4.33 -5.15 -9.05
C ARG A 471 -5.47 -5.37 -10.03
N ARG A 472 -6.51 -6.11 -9.64
CA ARG A 472 -7.72 -6.28 -10.47
C ARG A 472 -8.41 -4.94 -10.74
N SER A 473 -8.52 -4.10 -9.71
CA SER A 473 -9.07 -2.75 -9.86
C SER A 473 -8.24 -1.92 -10.85
N ARG A 474 -6.91 -2.01 -10.83
CA ARG A 474 -6.01 -1.31 -11.75
C ARG A 474 -6.19 -1.74 -13.21
N GLU A 475 -6.44 -3.02 -13.47
CA GLU A 475 -6.69 -3.53 -14.82
C GLU A 475 -7.96 -2.97 -15.44
N THR A 476 -8.99 -2.74 -14.63
CA THR A 476 -10.28 -2.23 -15.08
C THR A 476 -10.42 -0.71 -14.95
N ASP A 477 -9.58 -0.06 -14.12
CA ASP A 477 -9.64 1.38 -13.87
C ASP A 477 -8.25 2.05 -13.90
N PRO A 478 -7.51 1.95 -15.03
CA PRO A 478 -6.09 2.32 -15.12
C PRO A 478 -5.81 3.82 -14.99
N LEU A 479 -6.81 4.69 -15.11
CA LEU A 479 -6.68 6.15 -14.96
C LEU A 479 -7.37 6.67 -13.70
N ASN A 480 -7.76 5.80 -12.79
CA ASN A 480 -8.27 6.19 -11.48
C ASN A 480 -7.10 6.47 -10.52
N SER A 481 -6.87 7.74 -10.25
CA SER A 481 -5.79 8.14 -9.35
C SER A 481 -5.92 7.56 -7.94
N ASN A 482 -7.15 7.38 -7.42
CA ASN A 482 -7.37 6.79 -6.10
C ASN A 482 -6.85 5.34 -5.99
N VAL A 483 -6.88 4.57 -7.08
CA VAL A 483 -6.31 3.21 -7.10
C VAL A 483 -4.82 3.26 -6.76
N TYR A 484 -4.10 4.25 -7.26
CA TYR A 484 -2.67 4.38 -7.03
C TYR A 484 -2.32 4.90 -5.62
N ILE A 485 -3.23 5.64 -4.98
CA ILE A 485 -3.10 5.96 -3.55
C ILE A 485 -3.21 4.68 -2.71
N HIS A 486 -4.15 3.78 -3.03
CA HIS A 486 -4.25 2.50 -2.34
C HIS A 486 -3.03 1.61 -2.60
N VAL A 487 -2.58 1.50 -3.85
CA VAL A 487 -1.35 0.77 -4.20
C VAL A 487 -0.13 1.32 -3.44
N TRP A 488 -0.02 2.64 -3.36
CA TRP A 488 1.01 3.31 -2.58
C TRP A 488 0.93 2.93 -1.09
N SER A 489 -0.28 2.97 -0.52
CA SER A 489 -0.53 2.60 0.87
C SER A 489 -0.15 1.13 1.14
N ASP A 490 -0.56 0.22 0.25
CA ASP A 490 -0.23 -1.21 0.36
C ASP A 490 1.30 -1.43 0.40
N TYR A 491 2.05 -0.73 -0.47
CA TYR A 491 3.51 -0.83 -0.50
C TYR A 491 4.20 -0.11 0.67
N MET A 492 3.60 0.95 1.22
CA MET A 492 4.08 1.56 2.46
C MET A 492 4.00 0.56 3.62
N ASP A 493 2.90 -0.19 3.74
CA ASP A 493 2.73 -1.22 4.77
C ASP A 493 3.65 -2.44 4.56
N LEU A 494 4.04 -2.74 3.32
CA LEU A 494 5.05 -3.74 3.01
C LEU A 494 6.49 -3.24 3.20
N GLY A 495 6.69 -1.94 3.39
CA GLY A 495 8.01 -1.32 3.45
C GLY A 495 8.75 -1.28 2.11
N ASP A 496 8.05 -1.48 0.99
CA ASP A 496 8.65 -1.42 -0.35
C ASP A 496 8.62 0.02 -0.89
N ALA A 497 9.62 0.80 -0.49
CA ALA A 497 9.77 2.19 -0.90
C ALA A 497 9.83 2.37 -2.43
N ARG A 498 10.41 1.42 -3.15
CA ARG A 498 10.55 1.49 -4.61
C ARG A 498 9.18 1.44 -5.29
N GLU A 499 8.38 0.46 -4.93
CA GLU A 499 7.04 0.30 -5.51
C GLU A 499 6.07 1.39 -5.01
N ALA A 500 6.22 1.85 -3.76
CA ALA A 500 5.47 3.01 -3.25
C ALA A 500 5.78 4.27 -4.06
N LEU A 501 7.06 4.58 -4.32
CA LEU A 501 7.44 5.71 -5.18
C LEU A 501 6.91 5.54 -6.60
N ALA A 502 6.99 4.34 -7.19
CA ALA A 502 6.45 4.07 -8.52
C ALA A 502 4.93 4.30 -8.59
N ALA A 503 4.19 3.93 -7.55
CA ALA A 503 2.75 4.20 -7.46
C ALA A 503 2.46 5.70 -7.35
N ALA A 504 3.23 6.46 -6.58
CA ALA A 504 3.11 7.91 -6.46
C ALA A 504 3.43 8.65 -7.78
N GLU A 505 4.45 8.20 -8.51
CA GLU A 505 4.77 8.74 -9.84
C GLU A 505 3.66 8.41 -10.85
N ARG A 506 3.10 7.20 -10.80
CA ARG A 506 1.97 6.85 -11.67
C ARG A 506 0.72 7.67 -11.33
N TYR A 507 0.49 7.98 -10.05
CA TYR A 507 -0.55 8.94 -9.65
C TYR A 507 -0.30 10.30 -10.33
N ARG A 508 0.95 10.82 -10.31
CA ARG A 508 1.34 12.11 -10.93
C ARG A 508 1.04 12.14 -12.43
N GLU A 509 1.31 11.05 -13.14
CA GLU A 509 1.03 10.96 -14.59
C GLU A 509 -0.46 11.04 -14.95
N ILE A 510 -1.33 10.60 -14.03
CA ILE A 510 -2.79 10.53 -14.26
C ILE A 510 -3.47 11.84 -13.92
N VAL A 511 -3.04 12.48 -12.83
CA VAL A 511 -3.64 13.76 -12.39
C VAL A 511 -3.08 14.94 -13.16
N THR A 512 -3.73 16.08 -13.06
CA THR A 512 -3.20 17.30 -13.65
C THR A 512 -1.89 17.71 -12.99
N PRO A 513 -0.95 18.33 -13.72
CA PRO A 513 0.33 18.78 -13.17
C PRO A 513 0.23 19.70 -11.94
N ALA A 514 -0.91 20.37 -11.78
CA ALA A 514 -1.17 21.25 -10.64
C ALA A 514 -1.61 20.51 -9.35
N ASN A 515 -1.85 19.19 -9.42
CA ASN A 515 -2.26 18.43 -8.24
C ASN A 515 -1.04 18.04 -7.39
N PRO A 516 -0.90 18.57 -6.17
CA PRO A 516 0.29 18.38 -5.35
C PRO A 516 0.37 17.01 -4.65
N ILE A 517 -0.71 16.22 -4.64
CA ILE A 517 -0.81 14.98 -3.84
C ILE A 517 0.34 14.01 -4.13
N ALA A 518 0.78 13.90 -5.38
CA ALA A 518 1.91 13.02 -5.73
C ALA A 518 3.19 13.41 -4.96
N ASP A 519 3.45 14.71 -4.84
CA ASP A 519 4.60 15.19 -4.08
C ASP A 519 4.46 14.88 -2.58
N GLY A 520 3.24 14.94 -2.04
CA GLY A 520 2.95 14.51 -0.67
C GLY A 520 3.23 13.02 -0.47
N LEU A 521 2.76 12.14 -1.37
CA LEU A 521 3.01 10.70 -1.30
C LEU A 521 4.52 10.38 -1.36
N ILE A 522 5.25 11.04 -2.25
CA ILE A 522 6.70 10.88 -2.38
C ILE A 522 7.43 11.39 -1.13
N ALA A 523 7.06 12.56 -0.62
CA ALA A 523 7.64 13.11 0.60
C ALA A 523 7.48 12.13 1.77
N MET A 524 6.30 11.59 1.96
CA MET A 524 6.00 10.61 3.00
C MET A 524 6.82 9.33 2.85
N THR A 525 6.91 8.78 1.64
CA THR A 525 7.73 7.57 1.39
C THR A 525 9.19 7.82 1.73
N ARG A 526 9.74 8.97 1.33
CA ARG A 526 11.14 9.34 1.62
C ARG A 526 11.39 9.52 3.11
N TRP A 527 10.48 10.17 3.81
CA TRP A 527 10.59 10.39 5.25
C TRP A 527 10.57 9.09 6.05
N ILE A 528 9.55 8.25 5.80
CA ILE A 528 9.24 7.10 6.67
C ILE A 528 10.07 5.87 6.33
N LEU A 529 10.18 5.54 5.04
CA LEU A 529 10.84 4.31 4.60
C LEU A 529 12.31 4.49 4.23
N LEU A 530 12.72 5.71 3.84
CA LEU A 530 14.08 5.96 3.36
C LEU A 530 14.92 6.84 4.30
N GLY A 531 14.31 7.49 5.29
CA GLY A 531 14.98 8.48 6.15
C GLY A 531 15.68 9.58 5.35
N ASP A 532 15.17 9.90 4.15
CA ASP A 532 15.66 10.94 3.27
C ASP A 532 14.86 12.22 3.50
N LEU A 533 15.25 12.95 4.56
CA LEU A 533 14.55 14.16 4.98
C LEU A 533 14.73 15.30 3.98
N ALA A 534 15.93 15.46 3.40
CA ALA A 534 16.20 16.49 2.41
C ALA A 534 15.31 16.34 1.17
N GLY A 535 15.24 15.13 0.60
CA GLY A 535 14.34 14.84 -0.51
C GLY A 535 12.86 14.94 -0.13
N SER A 536 12.51 14.60 1.12
CA SER A 536 11.15 14.75 1.64
C SER A 536 10.74 16.22 1.73
N ILE A 537 11.60 17.10 2.23
CA ILE A 537 11.37 18.55 2.29
C ILE A 537 11.20 19.14 0.90
N GLU A 538 12.01 18.74 -0.07
CA GLU A 538 11.90 19.23 -1.45
C GLU A 538 10.51 18.93 -2.03
N HIS A 539 10.02 17.71 -1.89
CA HIS A 539 8.68 17.34 -2.31
C HIS A 539 7.59 17.95 -1.43
N GLY A 540 7.83 18.09 -0.13
CA GLY A 540 6.94 18.76 0.81
C GLY A 540 6.67 20.23 0.45
N ARG A 541 7.70 20.96 0.06
CA ARG A 541 7.56 22.33 -0.46
C ARG A 541 6.68 22.39 -1.72
N ARG A 542 6.86 21.46 -2.65
CA ARG A 542 6.02 21.39 -3.86
C ARG A 542 4.56 21.05 -3.53
N TYR A 543 4.36 20.19 -2.53
CA TYR A 543 3.02 19.87 -2.03
C TYR A 543 2.34 21.09 -1.40
N ALA A 544 3.08 21.89 -0.62
CA ALA A 544 2.55 23.04 0.11
C ALA A 544 2.27 24.26 -0.80
N ALA A 545 3.06 24.46 -1.85
CA ALA A 545 3.05 25.67 -2.65
C ALA A 545 1.68 26.12 -3.18
N PRO A 546 0.78 25.23 -3.69
CA PRO A 546 -0.54 25.66 -4.14
C PRO A 546 -1.45 26.19 -3.00
N SER A 547 -1.43 25.54 -1.83
CA SER A 547 -2.22 25.96 -0.66
C SER A 547 -1.71 27.27 -0.08
N GLU A 548 -0.38 27.44 -0.01
CA GLU A 548 0.27 28.68 0.44
C GLU A 548 -0.07 29.84 -0.50
N ALA A 549 -0.03 29.62 -1.81
CA ALA A 549 -0.39 30.64 -2.81
C ALA A 549 -1.86 31.08 -2.73
N GLN A 550 -2.76 30.21 -2.24
CA GLN A 550 -4.18 30.49 -2.03
C GLN A 550 -4.47 31.05 -0.63
N GLY A 551 -3.46 31.12 0.24
CA GLY A 551 -3.63 31.56 1.64
C GLY A 551 -4.30 30.50 2.54
N GLU A 552 -4.34 29.24 2.09
CA GLU A 552 -4.95 28.13 2.84
C GLU A 552 -4.01 27.58 3.93
N GLY A 553 -2.73 27.93 3.87
CA GLY A 553 -1.71 27.56 4.86
C GLY A 553 -0.78 26.43 4.43
N THR A 554 0.18 26.14 5.29
CA THR A 554 1.19 25.09 5.10
C THR A 554 0.75 23.78 5.76
N PRO A 555 1.00 22.60 5.16
CA PRO A 555 0.73 21.31 5.79
C PRO A 555 1.45 21.17 7.13
N ASP A 556 0.76 20.70 8.15
CA ASP A 556 1.24 20.55 9.53
C ASP A 556 2.46 19.62 9.68
N TRP A 557 2.64 18.67 8.79
CA TRP A 557 3.80 17.77 8.80
C TRP A 557 5.08 18.37 8.20
N LEU A 558 4.99 19.46 7.42
CA LEU A 558 6.19 20.07 6.81
C LEU A 558 7.12 20.72 7.84
N PRO A 559 6.64 21.48 8.85
CA PRO A 559 7.51 21.94 9.94
C PRO A 559 8.21 20.82 10.68
N LEU A 560 7.55 19.67 10.88
CA LEU A 560 8.15 18.51 11.54
C LEU A 560 9.38 17.99 10.82
N LEU A 561 9.36 17.98 9.47
CA LEU A 561 10.54 17.63 8.67
C LEU A 561 11.72 18.56 8.88
N TYR A 562 11.46 19.86 8.98
CA TYR A 562 12.51 20.85 9.26
C TYR A 562 13.06 20.70 10.68
N TYR A 563 12.21 20.43 11.68
CA TYR A 563 12.67 20.09 13.01
C TYR A 563 13.52 18.82 13.02
N ASP A 564 13.09 17.76 12.34
CA ASP A 564 13.82 16.49 12.28
C ASP A 564 15.19 16.60 11.60
N ILE A 565 15.32 17.43 10.56
CA ILE A 565 16.63 17.68 9.91
C ILE A 565 17.53 18.67 10.70
N GLY A 566 16.99 19.33 11.72
CA GLY A 566 17.67 20.30 12.57
C GLY A 566 17.72 21.72 11.98
N ASP A 567 16.87 22.05 11.01
CA ASP A 567 16.68 23.42 10.50
C ASP A 567 15.59 24.16 11.29
N LEU A 568 15.89 24.45 12.55
CA LEU A 568 14.94 25.03 13.49
C LEU A 568 14.44 26.40 13.03
N GLN A 569 15.31 27.21 12.46
CA GLN A 569 14.96 28.56 12.00
C GLN A 569 13.92 28.54 10.90
N THR A 570 14.08 27.66 9.90
CA THR A 570 13.09 27.50 8.84
C THR A 570 11.80 26.90 9.39
N ALA A 571 11.88 25.91 10.28
CA ALA A 571 10.70 25.31 10.93
C ALA A 571 9.85 26.37 11.65
N ASP A 572 10.47 27.17 12.53
CA ASP A 572 9.81 28.24 13.28
C ASP A 572 9.22 29.30 12.33
N SER A 573 9.99 29.71 11.30
CA SER A 573 9.51 30.65 10.28
C SER A 573 8.29 30.12 9.52
N VAL A 574 8.20 28.82 9.26
CA VAL A 574 7.01 28.19 8.64
C VAL A 574 5.83 28.22 9.61
N MET A 575 6.06 27.94 10.90
CA MET A 575 5.04 28.02 11.93
C MET A 575 4.49 29.45 12.13
N GLU A 576 5.34 30.46 12.11
CA GLU A 576 4.97 31.86 12.34
C GLU A 576 4.29 32.52 11.15
N ARG A 577 4.71 32.18 9.90
CA ARG A 577 4.19 32.81 8.67
C ARG A 577 2.81 32.36 8.28
N GLY A 578 2.33 31.22 8.75
CA GLY A 578 1.14 30.61 8.20
C GLY A 578 0.20 29.98 9.21
N ARG A 579 -1.09 30.09 8.91
CA ARG A 579 -2.04 29.11 9.36
C ARG A 579 -1.56 27.76 8.87
N LEU A 580 -1.31 26.83 9.79
CA LEU A 580 -1.16 25.46 9.37
C LEU A 580 -2.47 25.01 8.73
N ALA A 581 -2.38 24.46 7.52
CA ALA A 581 -3.50 23.86 6.79
C ALA A 581 -3.82 22.51 7.42
N SER A 582 -4.22 22.54 8.70
CA SER A 582 -4.62 21.36 9.44
C SER A 582 -6.13 21.21 9.51
N ARG A 583 -6.60 19.97 9.53
CA ARG A 583 -8.01 19.64 9.66
C ARG A 583 -8.54 19.77 11.08
N SER A 584 -7.65 19.89 12.07
CA SER A 584 -8.01 20.03 13.48
C SER A 584 -7.06 20.96 14.23
N GLU A 585 -7.56 21.74 15.18
CA GLU A 585 -6.73 22.51 16.14
C GLU A 585 -5.75 21.62 16.87
N TYR A 586 -6.07 20.37 17.04
CA TYR A 586 -5.31 19.38 17.74
C TYR A 586 -3.96 19.04 17.03
N GLU A 587 -3.96 18.89 15.71
CA GLU A 587 -2.74 18.65 14.93
C GLU A 587 -1.81 19.86 15.01
N ILE A 588 -2.37 21.07 15.02
CA ILE A 588 -1.61 22.31 15.21
C ILE A 588 -0.90 22.31 16.58
N VAL A 589 -1.63 21.96 17.63
CA VAL A 589 -1.07 21.87 18.98
C VAL A 589 0.00 20.79 19.09
N ALA A 590 -0.15 19.68 18.36
CA ALA A 590 0.85 18.61 18.32
C ALA A 590 2.18 19.10 17.73
N VAL A 591 2.12 19.86 16.63
CA VAL A 591 3.32 20.46 16.02
C VAL A 591 3.95 21.49 16.96
N ASP A 592 3.14 22.29 17.66
CA ASP A 592 3.64 23.28 18.63
C ASP A 592 4.30 22.59 19.84
N ALA A 593 3.71 21.51 20.33
CA ALA A 593 4.33 20.69 21.39
C ALA A 593 5.65 20.08 20.93
N TYR A 594 5.74 19.65 19.66
CA TYR A 594 6.98 19.14 19.09
C TYR A 594 8.03 20.24 18.95
N ARG A 595 7.64 21.46 18.58
CA ARG A 595 8.51 22.63 18.56
C ARG A 595 9.16 22.87 19.93
N HIS A 596 8.35 22.96 20.98
CA HIS A 596 8.87 23.10 22.35
C HIS A 596 9.85 21.98 22.74
N LEU A 597 9.52 20.73 22.37
CA LEU A 597 10.38 19.58 22.63
C LEU A 597 11.75 19.74 22.00
N VAL A 598 11.80 20.12 20.72
CA VAL A 598 13.06 20.24 19.95
C VAL A 598 13.90 21.44 20.41
N HIS A 599 13.27 22.51 20.89
CA HIS A 599 13.95 23.63 21.51
C HIS A 599 14.44 23.35 22.94
N GLY A 600 14.19 22.17 23.49
CA GLY A 600 14.57 21.78 24.84
C GLY A 600 13.62 22.27 25.93
N GLU A 601 12.49 22.87 25.54
CA GLU A 601 11.43 23.36 26.44
C GLU A 601 10.48 22.21 26.80
N ILE A 602 11.04 21.15 27.42
CA ILE A 602 10.35 19.86 27.58
C ILE A 602 9.12 20.00 28.50
N GLU A 603 9.20 20.83 29.50
CA GLU A 603 8.11 20.99 30.47
C GLU A 603 6.93 21.77 29.86
N GLU A 604 7.21 22.75 29.00
CA GLU A 604 6.21 23.48 28.22
C GLU A 604 5.50 22.54 27.26
N ALA A 605 6.24 21.69 26.51
CA ALA A 605 5.68 20.66 25.65
C ALA A 605 4.75 19.72 26.42
N ARG A 606 5.16 19.27 27.59
CA ARG A 606 4.40 18.38 28.48
C ARG A 606 3.14 19.05 29.03
N GLN A 607 3.23 20.32 29.45
CA GLN A 607 2.09 21.08 29.97
C GLN A 607 1.06 21.30 28.89
N LEU A 608 1.49 21.65 27.66
CA LEU A 608 0.64 21.84 26.52
C LEU A 608 -0.10 20.53 26.17
N ALA A 609 0.59 19.40 26.17
CA ALA A 609 0.00 18.10 25.93
C ALA A 609 -1.06 17.74 26.97
N VAL A 610 -0.78 17.90 28.27
CA VAL A 610 -1.73 17.60 29.34
C VAL A 610 -2.95 18.52 29.29
N ALA A 611 -2.76 19.82 29.05
CA ALA A 611 -3.84 20.80 28.94
C ALA A 611 -4.79 20.44 27.78
N THR A 612 -4.21 20.12 26.61
CA THR A 612 -4.96 19.75 25.40
C THR A 612 -5.77 18.48 25.63
N LEU A 613 -5.17 17.48 26.24
CA LEU A 613 -5.80 16.17 26.47
C LEU A 613 -6.83 16.19 27.62
N SER A 614 -6.79 17.20 28.49
CA SER A 614 -7.77 17.42 29.56
C SER A 614 -9.00 18.22 29.08
N ALA A 615 -8.98 18.77 27.86
CA ALA A 615 -10.09 19.54 27.31
C ALA A 615 -11.31 18.65 26.96
N PRO A 616 -12.55 19.18 27.02
CA PRO A 616 -13.75 18.41 26.69
C PRO A 616 -13.72 17.87 25.25
N LYS A 617 -14.21 16.65 25.05
CA LYS A 617 -14.21 15.87 23.79
C LYS A 617 -14.65 16.57 22.49
N LYS A 618 -15.16 17.80 22.54
CA LYS A 618 -15.55 18.57 21.33
C LYS A 618 -14.36 18.95 20.43
N ILE A 619 -13.14 18.92 20.95
CA ILE A 619 -11.92 19.27 20.20
C ILE A 619 -11.32 18.04 19.48
N TRP A 620 -11.70 16.84 19.90
CA TRP A 620 -11.19 15.57 19.37
C TRP A 620 -12.01 15.13 18.16
N GLY A 621 -11.62 15.56 17.00
CA GLY A 621 -12.31 15.21 15.73
C GLY A 621 -12.13 13.74 15.30
N GLY A 622 -11.61 12.86 16.15
CA GLY A 622 -11.43 11.43 15.86
C GLY A 622 -10.93 10.68 17.09
N ASP A 623 -11.16 9.38 17.13
CA ASP A 623 -10.87 8.51 18.28
C ASP A 623 -9.36 8.25 18.53
N GLN A 624 -8.45 8.97 17.87
CA GLN A 624 -7.00 8.77 18.00
C GLN A 624 -6.28 10.07 18.33
N GLY A 625 -5.63 10.11 19.50
CA GLY A 625 -4.72 11.17 19.87
C GLY A 625 -3.45 11.18 19.01
N ASP A 626 -2.90 12.36 18.72
CA ASP A 626 -1.57 12.43 18.10
C ASP A 626 -0.52 11.82 19.02
N VAL A 627 0.37 11.01 18.43
CA VAL A 627 1.44 10.30 19.16
C VAL A 627 2.30 11.25 19.99
N ILE A 628 2.55 12.45 19.47
CA ILE A 628 3.34 13.46 20.16
C ILE A 628 2.67 13.83 21.47
N LEU A 629 1.42 14.24 21.40
CA LEU A 629 0.68 14.71 22.58
C LEU A 629 0.44 13.59 23.59
N VAL A 630 0.08 12.40 23.12
CA VAL A 630 -0.19 11.26 24.01
C VAL A 630 1.07 10.89 24.79
N ARG A 631 2.21 10.72 24.13
CA ARG A 631 3.47 10.38 24.78
C ARG A 631 3.91 11.45 25.77
N LEU A 632 3.90 12.72 25.37
CA LEU A 632 4.26 13.84 26.24
C LEU A 632 3.34 13.95 27.46
N ALA A 633 2.04 13.72 27.30
CA ALA A 633 1.10 13.75 28.43
C ALA A 633 1.32 12.59 29.39
N VAL A 634 1.57 11.38 28.88
CA VAL A 634 1.91 10.22 29.73
C VAL A 634 3.20 10.50 30.48
N ASP A 635 4.24 11.00 29.83
CA ASP A 635 5.50 11.37 30.48
C ASP A 635 5.30 12.43 31.59
N ALA A 636 4.51 13.46 31.30
CA ALA A 636 4.18 14.50 32.31
C ALA A 636 3.43 13.94 33.51
N LEU A 637 2.43 13.10 33.30
CA LEU A 637 1.64 12.51 34.39
C LEU A 637 2.49 11.56 35.23
N LEU A 638 3.34 10.75 34.59
CA LEU A 638 4.26 9.86 35.30
C LEU A 638 5.32 10.62 36.10
N ALA A 639 5.88 11.68 35.54
CA ALA A 639 6.85 12.55 36.24
C ALA A 639 6.25 13.22 37.48
N ARG A 640 4.93 13.47 37.48
CA ARG A 640 4.20 14.05 38.64
C ARG A 640 3.71 12.99 39.64
N GLY A 641 3.98 11.70 39.40
CA GLY A 641 3.45 10.60 40.22
C GLY A 641 1.96 10.32 40.00
N GLU A 642 1.36 10.84 38.93
CA GLU A 642 -0.07 10.74 38.64
C GLU A 642 -0.39 9.53 37.75
N ALA A 643 0.21 8.36 38.03
CA ALA A 643 0.14 7.18 37.20
C ALA A 643 -1.29 6.69 36.89
N HIS A 644 -2.18 6.74 37.92
CA HIS A 644 -3.59 6.36 37.72
C HIS A 644 -4.31 7.30 36.74
N ARG A 645 -3.94 8.57 36.67
CA ARG A 645 -4.50 9.51 35.70
C ARG A 645 -4.01 9.17 34.30
N ALA A 646 -2.74 8.76 34.14
CA ALA A 646 -2.20 8.31 32.86
C ALA A 646 -2.92 7.03 32.34
N VAL A 647 -3.18 6.06 33.26
CA VAL A 647 -3.98 4.86 32.94
C VAL A 647 -5.39 5.24 32.48
N ASN A 648 -6.12 6.01 33.27
CA ASN A 648 -7.48 6.44 32.95
C ASN A 648 -7.55 7.24 31.63
N PHE A 649 -6.54 8.06 31.37
CA PHE A 649 -6.42 8.81 30.14
C PHE A 649 -6.30 7.87 28.93
N LEU A 650 -5.38 6.91 28.96
CA LEU A 650 -5.18 5.96 27.88
C LEU A 650 -6.39 5.04 27.67
N GLU A 651 -7.06 4.60 28.73
CA GLU A 651 -8.30 3.83 28.66
C GLU A 651 -9.49 4.65 28.14
N THR A 652 -9.49 5.96 28.34
CA THR A 652 -10.49 6.86 27.76
C THR A 652 -10.24 7.07 26.27
N LEU A 653 -8.97 7.19 25.89
CA LEU A 653 -8.54 7.33 24.49
C LEU A 653 -8.80 6.04 23.70
N ALA A 654 -8.48 4.91 24.28
CA ALA A 654 -8.60 3.58 23.68
C ALA A 654 -9.26 2.60 24.67
N PRO A 655 -10.61 2.57 24.80
CA PRO A 655 -11.33 1.77 25.78
C PRO A 655 -11.03 0.26 25.72
N GLN A 656 -10.63 -0.24 24.52
CA GLN A 656 -10.20 -1.63 24.34
C GLN A 656 -8.96 -1.99 25.16
N TYR A 657 -8.11 -1.04 25.54
CA TYR A 657 -6.91 -1.30 26.34
C TYR A 657 -7.24 -1.86 27.71
N ALA A 658 -8.35 -1.44 28.32
CA ALA A 658 -8.83 -2.01 29.58
C ALA A 658 -9.11 -3.51 29.48
N GLN A 659 -9.51 -4.02 28.30
CA GLN A 659 -9.71 -5.44 28.06
C GLN A 659 -8.38 -6.15 27.79
N TYR A 660 -7.47 -5.52 27.06
CA TYR A 660 -6.20 -6.12 26.66
C TYR A 660 -5.27 -6.42 27.85
N LYS A 661 -5.28 -5.61 28.88
CA LYS A 661 -4.46 -5.85 30.08
C LYS A 661 -4.84 -7.11 30.87
N VAL A 662 -6.05 -7.67 30.68
CA VAL A 662 -6.55 -8.82 31.45
C VAL A 662 -6.78 -10.08 30.59
N ARG A 663 -6.90 -9.95 29.26
CA ARG A 663 -7.15 -11.07 28.36
C ARG A 663 -5.85 -11.58 27.77
N LYS A 664 -5.62 -12.91 27.89
CA LYS A 664 -4.44 -13.61 27.31
C LYS A 664 -4.71 -14.20 25.92
N ASP A 665 -6.00 -14.37 25.59
CA ASP A 665 -6.50 -15.07 24.41
C ASP A 665 -6.88 -14.14 23.26
N ILE A 666 -6.27 -12.95 23.20
CA ILE A 666 -6.53 -11.99 22.13
C ILE A 666 -5.68 -12.38 20.92
N ASP A 667 -6.34 -12.57 19.78
CA ASP A 667 -5.65 -12.74 18.51
C ASP A 667 -4.87 -11.45 18.19
N PRO A 668 -3.56 -11.52 17.96
CA PRO A 668 -2.78 -10.35 17.51
C PRO A 668 -3.36 -9.65 16.28
N ALA A 669 -4.13 -10.36 15.46
CA ALA A 669 -4.86 -9.77 14.33
C ALA A 669 -6.03 -8.86 14.77
N ASP A 670 -6.56 -9.04 15.99
CA ASP A 670 -7.62 -8.19 16.55
C ASP A 670 -7.10 -6.83 17.06
N PHE A 671 -5.77 -6.67 17.13
CA PHE A 671 -5.13 -5.36 17.44
C PHE A 671 -5.12 -4.40 16.25
N SER A 672 -5.84 -4.70 15.19
CA SER A 672 -6.12 -3.69 14.18
C SER A 672 -6.70 -2.44 14.85
N PRO A 673 -6.24 -1.25 14.48
CA PRO A 673 -6.75 -0.02 15.09
C PRO A 673 -8.28 -0.03 15.05
N ALA A 674 -8.87 0.54 16.11
CA ALA A 674 -10.33 0.70 16.20
C ALA A 674 -10.92 1.14 14.86
N PRO A 675 -12.19 0.82 14.57
CA PRO A 675 -12.84 1.08 13.29
C PRO A 675 -13.04 2.58 13.04
N VAL A 676 -11.94 3.29 12.93
CA VAL A 676 -11.92 4.66 12.44
C VAL A 676 -11.52 4.59 10.99
N PRO A 677 -12.32 5.13 10.08
CA PRO A 677 -11.95 5.22 8.69
C PRO A 677 -10.78 6.20 8.56
N VAL A 678 -9.57 5.71 8.76
CA VAL A 678 -8.38 6.55 8.61
C VAL A 678 -8.03 6.58 7.14
N LYS A 679 -8.11 7.75 6.54
CA LYS A 679 -7.63 8.06 5.19
C LYS A 679 -6.10 8.05 5.07
N SER A 680 -5.39 7.52 6.06
CA SER A 680 -3.93 7.50 6.06
C SER A 680 -3.41 6.11 6.37
N ALA A 681 -2.44 5.67 5.61
CA ALA A 681 -1.57 4.52 5.87
C ALA A 681 -0.89 4.53 7.26
N TRP A 682 -1.19 5.53 8.06
CA TRP A 682 -0.69 5.85 9.38
C TRP A 682 -1.40 5.13 10.51
N SER A 683 -2.58 4.52 10.26
CA SER A 683 -3.38 3.86 11.28
C SER A 683 -2.85 2.49 11.70
N SER A 684 -1.84 1.96 11.02
CA SER A 684 -1.15 0.73 11.40
C SER A 684 -0.43 0.82 12.75
N PHE A 685 -0.42 2.00 13.38
CA PHE A 685 0.33 2.28 14.59
C PHE A 685 -0.48 2.21 15.89
N ALA A 686 -1.56 1.42 15.96
CA ALA A 686 -2.22 1.15 17.25
C ALA A 686 -1.27 0.57 18.31
N GLY A 687 -0.13 0.02 17.89
CA GLY A 687 0.95 -0.41 18.78
C GLY A 687 1.67 0.72 19.51
N LEU A 688 1.53 1.98 19.08
CA LEU A 688 2.28 3.11 19.63
C LEU A 688 2.04 3.37 21.12
N TYR A 689 0.81 3.09 21.61
CA TYR A 689 0.48 3.36 23.02
C TYR A 689 0.65 2.15 23.93
N PHE A 690 0.92 0.95 23.43
CA PHE A 690 1.12 -0.23 24.26
C PHE A 690 2.32 -0.06 25.20
N ALA A 691 3.42 0.50 24.70
CA ALA A 691 4.60 0.77 25.50
C ALA A 691 4.30 1.83 26.57
N ASP A 692 3.64 2.93 26.23
CA ASP A 692 3.26 4.00 27.14
C ASP A 692 2.21 3.52 28.16
N TYR A 693 1.26 2.71 27.73
CA TYR A 693 0.27 2.13 28.63
C TYR A 693 0.90 1.13 29.61
N SER A 694 1.82 0.29 29.14
CA SER A 694 2.59 -0.60 30.03
C SER A 694 3.37 0.17 31.09
N ARG A 695 3.99 1.31 30.73
CA ARG A 695 4.67 2.20 31.68
C ARG A 695 3.71 2.77 32.73
N ALA A 696 2.54 3.25 32.29
CA ALA A 696 1.52 3.80 33.16
C ALA A 696 0.97 2.74 34.13
N LEU A 697 0.67 1.54 33.65
CA LEU A 697 0.22 0.40 34.46
C LEU A 697 1.27 0.02 35.52
N ARG A 698 2.54 -0.14 35.15
CA ARG A 698 3.62 -0.44 36.08
C ARG A 698 3.77 0.65 37.15
N ALA A 699 3.74 1.91 36.74
CA ALA A 699 3.82 3.04 37.69
C ALA A 699 2.60 3.13 38.61
N SER A 700 1.44 2.60 38.23
CA SER A 700 0.24 2.51 39.06
C SER A 700 0.19 1.25 39.94
N GLY A 701 1.20 0.37 39.86
CA GLY A 701 1.27 -0.88 40.64
C GLY A 701 0.64 -2.09 39.94
N ASP A 702 0.20 -1.97 38.68
CA ASP A 702 -0.33 -3.10 37.90
C ASP A 702 0.77 -3.71 36.99
N ASP A 703 1.73 -4.41 37.65
CA ASP A 703 2.83 -5.07 36.95
C ASP A 703 2.36 -6.21 36.02
N ALA A 704 1.28 -6.90 36.39
CA ALA A 704 0.72 -7.99 35.60
C ALA A 704 0.09 -7.44 34.30
N GLY A 705 -0.71 -6.40 34.40
CA GLY A 705 -1.28 -5.71 33.23
C GLY A 705 -0.19 -5.11 32.34
N ALA A 706 0.84 -4.52 32.94
CA ALA A 706 1.98 -3.98 32.21
C ALA A 706 2.73 -5.05 31.40
N ALA A 707 3.00 -6.22 32.00
CA ALA A 707 3.64 -7.34 31.32
C ALA A 707 2.77 -7.86 30.17
N GLN A 708 1.46 -8.01 30.40
CA GLN A 708 0.51 -8.47 29.40
C GLN A 708 0.46 -7.54 28.17
N MET A 709 0.51 -6.24 28.36
CA MET A 709 0.54 -5.28 27.26
C MET A 709 1.81 -5.41 26.42
N LEU A 710 2.96 -5.67 27.05
CA LEU A 710 4.20 -5.93 26.30
C LEU A 710 4.17 -7.26 25.54
N ASP A 711 3.55 -8.31 26.12
CA ASP A 711 3.34 -9.59 25.43
C ASP A 711 2.50 -9.41 24.17
N HIS A 712 1.44 -8.62 24.26
CA HIS A 712 0.60 -8.30 23.10
C HIS A 712 1.38 -7.51 22.03
N LEU A 713 2.15 -6.49 22.43
CA LEU A 713 2.94 -5.73 21.46
C LEU A 713 3.98 -6.61 20.78
N GLU A 714 4.66 -7.47 21.52
CA GLU A 714 5.62 -8.42 20.97
C GLU A 714 4.96 -9.38 19.97
N ALA A 715 3.78 -9.92 20.30
CA ALA A 715 2.99 -10.78 19.43
C ALA A 715 2.56 -10.07 18.13
N VAL A 716 2.14 -8.81 18.22
CA VAL A 716 1.81 -7.98 17.03
C VAL A 716 3.04 -7.77 16.15
N LEU A 717 4.19 -7.42 16.72
CA LEU A 717 5.43 -7.22 15.97
C LEU A 717 5.90 -8.53 15.29
N GLU A 718 5.75 -9.67 15.96
CA GLU A 718 6.04 -10.98 15.39
C GLU A 718 5.08 -11.34 14.25
N LEU A 719 3.78 -11.14 14.46
CA LEU A 719 2.78 -11.36 13.42
C LEU A 719 3.05 -10.51 12.17
N ARG A 720 3.42 -9.24 12.36
CA ARG A 720 3.78 -8.36 11.23
C ARG A 720 5.02 -8.88 10.48
N ARG A 721 6.06 -9.33 11.20
CA ARG A 721 7.25 -9.94 10.57
C ARG A 721 6.92 -11.23 9.83
N ASP A 722 6.09 -12.09 10.42
CA ASP A 722 5.69 -13.36 9.81
C ASP A 722 4.86 -13.15 8.53
N ARG A 723 4.14 -12.04 8.44
CA ARG A 723 3.37 -11.63 7.26
C ARG A 723 4.18 -10.79 6.26
N GLY A 724 5.46 -10.56 6.50
CA GLY A 724 6.32 -9.74 5.62
C GLY A 724 5.96 -8.25 5.63
N LEU A 725 5.24 -7.79 6.66
CA LEU A 725 4.87 -6.40 6.83
C LEU A 725 6.04 -5.57 7.34
N PHE A 726 6.05 -4.30 6.97
CA PHE A 726 6.96 -3.34 7.54
C PHE A 726 6.82 -3.27 9.08
N VAL A 727 7.93 -3.42 9.76
CA VAL A 727 8.03 -3.30 11.22
C VAL A 727 9.04 -2.22 11.54
N GLU A 728 8.59 -1.19 12.24
CA GLU A 728 9.52 -0.23 12.82
C GLU A 728 10.25 -0.87 13.99
N GLU A 729 11.50 -1.23 13.83
CA GLU A 729 12.31 -1.93 14.83
C GLU A 729 12.49 -1.12 16.13
N ARG A 730 12.25 0.20 16.12
CA ARG A 730 12.20 1.04 17.32
C ARG A 730 11.15 0.57 18.34
N HIS A 731 9.99 0.03 17.89
CA HIS A 731 8.98 -0.50 18.79
C HIS A 731 9.44 -1.80 19.47
N ALA A 732 10.18 -2.64 18.75
CA ALA A 732 10.84 -3.78 19.36
C ALA A 732 11.87 -3.34 20.40
N ALA A 733 12.61 -2.27 20.11
CA ALA A 733 13.54 -1.68 21.07
C ALA A 733 12.85 -1.17 22.34
N GLU A 734 11.67 -0.54 22.22
CA GLU A 734 10.85 -0.09 23.36
C GLU A 734 10.42 -1.28 24.24
N VAL A 735 9.95 -2.38 23.62
CA VAL A 735 9.61 -3.61 24.36
C VAL A 735 10.81 -4.17 25.10
N PHE A 736 11.95 -4.31 24.41
CA PHE A 736 13.16 -4.86 25.03
C PHE A 736 13.68 -3.96 26.16
N ALA A 737 13.64 -2.63 25.98
CA ALA A 737 14.01 -1.67 27.01
C ALA A 737 13.12 -1.79 28.25
N LEU A 738 11.80 -1.83 28.08
CA LEU A 738 10.84 -1.99 29.18
C LEU A 738 10.94 -3.34 29.89
N ARG A 739 11.48 -4.36 29.22
CA ARG A 739 11.80 -5.67 29.83
C ARG A 739 13.22 -5.74 30.43
N GLY A 740 13.99 -4.66 30.41
CA GLY A 740 15.37 -4.63 30.92
C GLY A 740 16.37 -5.40 30.03
N ARG A 741 16.02 -5.70 28.77
CA ARG A 741 16.89 -6.41 27.82
C ARG A 741 17.73 -5.40 27.04
N THR A 742 18.72 -4.79 27.70
CA THR A 742 19.49 -3.65 27.19
C THR A 742 20.14 -3.93 25.83
N GLU A 743 20.89 -5.04 25.70
CA GLU A 743 21.59 -5.36 24.44
C GLU A 743 20.61 -5.59 23.27
N ALA A 744 19.50 -6.30 23.51
CA ALA A 744 18.48 -6.52 22.49
C ALA A 744 17.79 -5.20 22.06
N ALA A 745 17.59 -4.26 23.01
CA ALA A 745 17.05 -2.95 22.69
C ALA A 745 18.02 -2.14 21.81
N LEU A 746 19.31 -2.18 22.11
CA LEU A 746 20.35 -1.51 21.31
C LEU A 746 20.49 -2.14 19.92
N ASP A 747 20.45 -3.47 19.83
CA ASP A 747 20.48 -4.17 18.52
C ASP A 747 19.28 -3.76 17.64
N ALA A 748 18.11 -3.64 18.24
CA ALA A 748 16.90 -3.21 17.52
C ALA A 748 16.98 -1.73 17.09
N LEU A 749 17.55 -0.84 17.92
CA LEU A 749 17.80 0.56 17.55
C LEU A 749 18.82 0.69 16.42
N GLU A 750 19.92 -0.05 16.47
CA GLU A 750 20.93 -0.07 15.41
C GLU A 750 20.35 -0.62 14.11
N LYS A 751 19.45 -1.61 14.20
CA LYS A 751 18.72 -2.09 13.03
C LYS A 751 17.78 -1.02 12.47
N ALA A 752 17.04 -0.29 13.32
CA ALA A 752 16.18 0.82 12.89
C ALA A 752 16.98 1.94 12.20
N GLU A 753 18.22 2.21 12.67
CA GLU A 753 19.15 3.13 12.01
C GLU A 753 19.58 2.61 10.62
N LEU A 754 19.97 1.34 10.53
CA LEU A 754 20.38 0.69 9.28
C LEU A 754 19.24 0.70 8.25
N ASP A 755 18.01 0.41 8.69
CA ASP A 755 16.80 0.42 7.88
C ASP A 755 16.28 1.86 7.63
N ARG A 756 16.93 2.88 8.20
CA ARG A 756 16.62 4.32 8.12
C ARG A 756 15.22 4.71 8.64
N THR A 757 14.60 3.88 9.41
CA THR A 757 13.23 4.08 9.92
C THR A 757 13.18 4.88 11.21
N ILE A 758 14.34 5.06 11.88
CA ILE A 758 14.46 5.79 13.13
C ILE A 758 14.41 7.31 12.97
N TYR A 759 14.54 7.83 11.74
CA TYR A 759 14.62 9.28 11.48
C TYR A 759 13.28 10.00 11.59
N TYR A 760 12.16 9.26 11.53
CA TYR A 760 10.83 9.82 11.68
C TYR A 760 10.58 10.28 13.12
N ARG A 761 10.41 11.60 13.31
CA ARG A 761 10.20 12.24 14.63
C ARG A 761 11.23 11.79 15.69
N TRP A 762 12.49 11.68 15.30
CA TRP A 762 13.55 11.05 16.09
C TRP A 762 13.81 11.76 17.45
N HIS A 763 13.54 13.06 17.57
CA HIS A 763 13.62 13.77 18.84
C HIS A 763 12.65 13.18 19.88
N LEU A 764 11.42 12.88 19.50
CA LEU A 764 10.41 12.28 20.37
C LEU A 764 10.63 10.78 20.59
N VAL A 765 10.96 10.07 19.52
CA VAL A 765 10.97 8.58 19.56
C VAL A 765 12.28 7.99 20.03
N LEU A 766 13.36 8.77 20.07
CA LEU A 766 14.68 8.33 20.49
C LEU A 766 15.29 9.26 21.54
N GLU A 767 15.59 10.50 21.20
CA GLU A 767 16.38 11.40 22.02
C GLU A 767 15.69 11.73 23.35
N GLN A 768 14.44 12.13 23.30
CA GLN A 768 13.63 12.53 24.48
C GLN A 768 12.70 11.41 24.98
N ASN A 769 12.81 10.21 24.42
CA ASN A 769 12.00 9.08 24.83
C ASN A 769 12.43 8.57 26.21
N GLU A 770 11.57 8.70 27.20
CA GLU A 770 11.84 8.27 28.59
C GLU A 770 12.04 6.75 28.70
N ILE A 771 11.55 5.96 27.75
CA ILE A 771 11.82 4.51 27.69
C ILE A 771 13.31 4.23 27.52
N PHE A 772 14.04 5.11 26.83
CA PHE A 772 15.49 4.98 26.59
C PHE A 772 16.35 5.82 27.53
N ALA A 773 15.75 6.46 28.54
CA ALA A 773 16.50 7.31 29.49
C ALA A 773 17.73 6.61 30.11
N ALA A 774 17.58 5.33 30.47
CA ALA A 774 18.67 4.52 31.02
C ALA A 774 19.83 4.24 30.02
N PHE A 775 19.57 4.39 28.69
CA PHE A 775 20.55 4.11 27.65
C PHE A 775 21.33 5.34 27.21
N ARG A 776 20.90 6.57 27.58
CA ARG A 776 21.52 7.83 27.11
C ARG A 776 23.04 7.87 27.34
N ASN A 777 23.52 7.28 28.44
CA ASN A 777 24.94 7.20 28.77
C ASN A 777 25.62 5.91 28.23
N HIS A 778 24.90 5.03 27.53
CA HIS A 778 25.50 3.81 27.01
C HIS A 778 26.29 4.14 25.73
N PRO A 779 27.54 3.63 25.59
CA PRO A 779 28.42 3.98 24.46
C PRO A 779 27.81 3.66 23.09
N ARG A 780 27.10 2.56 22.93
CA ARG A 780 26.43 2.17 21.68
C ARG A 780 25.31 3.15 21.34
N PHE A 781 24.50 3.56 22.32
CA PHE A 781 23.41 4.52 22.13
C PHE A 781 23.97 5.90 21.73
N ALA A 782 24.99 6.39 22.43
CA ALA A 782 25.64 7.65 22.10
C ALA A 782 26.23 7.64 20.69
N ALA A 783 26.90 6.53 20.31
CA ALA A 783 27.46 6.36 18.96
C ALA A 783 26.36 6.31 17.88
N LEU A 784 25.21 5.71 18.15
CA LEU A 784 24.05 5.68 17.26
C LEU A 784 23.52 7.10 17.01
N VAL A 785 23.25 7.87 18.08
CA VAL A 785 22.77 9.24 17.98
C VAL A 785 23.78 10.12 17.20
N GLU A 786 25.08 9.95 17.47
CA GLU A 786 26.12 10.68 16.76
C GLU A 786 26.19 10.35 15.26
N ARG A 787 25.99 9.07 14.86
CA ARG A 787 25.91 8.68 13.44
C ARG A 787 24.69 9.30 12.77
N MET A 788 23.55 9.29 13.42
CA MET A 788 22.31 9.90 12.94
C MET A 788 22.50 11.42 12.74
N GLN A 789 23.04 12.13 13.73
CA GLN A 789 23.29 13.57 13.65
C GLN A 789 24.24 13.93 12.51
N ARG A 790 25.31 13.13 12.30
CA ARG A 790 26.22 13.32 11.14
C ARG A 790 25.49 13.13 9.80
N ASP A 791 24.58 12.16 9.72
CA ASP A 791 23.79 11.93 8.49
C ASP A 791 22.81 13.08 8.26
N LEU A 792 22.11 13.54 9.29
CA LEU A 792 21.19 14.67 9.22
C LEU A 792 21.88 15.96 8.81
N ASN A 793 23.07 16.24 9.34
CA ASN A 793 23.88 17.39 8.94
C ASN A 793 24.25 17.33 7.45
N ARG A 794 24.65 16.18 6.93
CA ARG A 794 24.88 16.00 5.48
C ARG A 794 23.63 16.25 4.65
N GLN A 795 22.49 15.75 5.09
CA GLN A 795 21.22 15.96 4.40
C GLN A 795 20.82 17.44 4.39
N ARG A 796 21.05 18.15 5.50
CA ARG A 796 20.83 19.60 5.59
C ARG A 796 21.72 20.38 4.64
N GLU A 797 23.03 20.09 4.61
CA GLU A 797 23.97 20.70 3.66
C GLU A 797 23.57 20.47 2.20
N GLN A 798 23.10 19.25 1.88
CA GLN A 798 22.56 18.93 0.55
C GLN A 798 21.30 19.75 0.22
N LEU A 799 20.41 19.96 1.17
CA LEU A 799 19.20 20.76 0.99
C LEU A 799 19.55 22.22 0.73
N GLU A 800 20.46 22.79 1.51
CA GLU A 800 20.98 24.19 1.35
C GLU A 800 21.63 24.36 0.00
N SER A 801 22.46 23.40 -0.45
CA SER A 801 23.15 23.48 -1.75
C SER A 801 22.21 23.42 -2.95
N ARG A 802 21.01 22.86 -2.80
CA ARG A 802 19.98 22.81 -3.86
C ARG A 802 19.06 24.03 -3.85
N THR A 803 19.06 24.78 -2.76
CA THR A 803 18.20 25.98 -2.60
C THR A 803 18.92 27.26 -3.05
N ASN A 804 20.26 27.24 -3.04
CA ASN A 804 21.13 28.26 -3.62
C ASN A 804 21.42 27.99 -5.10
#